data_d6db47953163365dec63bd9c2addb5e4
#
_entry.id   d6db47953163365dec63bd9c2addb5e4
#
_cell.length_a   1.000
_cell.length_b   1.000
_cell.length_c   1.000
_cell.angle_alpha   90.00
_cell.angle_beta   90.00
_cell.angle_gamma   90.00
#
_symmetry.space_group_name_H-M   'P 1'
#
loop_
_entity.id
_entity.type
_entity.pdbx_description
1 polymer ?
#
loop_
_entity_poly.entity_id
_entity_poly.type
_entity_poly.pdbx_seq_one_letter_code
_entity_poly.pdbx_strand_id
1 'polypeptide(L)'
;MYVGPLKALINDQFRRLEDLCLHAAIPVHRWHGDVSATDKERLRATPGGVLLITPESLESAFINYGNRIPKIFARLDHVVIDELHSFIGDVRGVHLRSLLLRLTQIIDRKPRLMGLSATLADFDASRRFLDSDSPERVEIIQDLESTRSIRVGVRAYPKPSPGSGDPDEEDDGPRIATSVKEVLEDLETITTGAQPERWKAPPVVDEQTALTNLAMDLATVFNKSANLIFTNSRRLAEMLADELNQIATHQKWPRNPFLLHHGSLSKEVREDVERRLKIGEPLSVFCTSTLEMGIDIGSVHSVGQLGPPWSVASLVQRLGRSGRREGESAILRLYSLDEPPSPKSSIEELLCPQLLRSIALVELMLARWLEPFDSDSPQFSTLIHQILSVLRQTGGCHAKRLQELLLSHGAFREVANSHFAMILRGLGSNELIEQMPTGEIILAPLGEYITHAKDFYAAFTGVTEYSIRQGQLDIGKLPETSIPPEGEHLLLNGRRWRVEQIDSRALVVEVVPAHGKKAPFFGGTAGVIHTRIAATMREVLTGKSVYTYLQVDAARLLEGVRAYAKKLRICELPWLDRGNSCLVFPWTGSKGMQTLRACAKSEGIEVDMESISITYRCDSRMIAQHLTRVAEGRFDVETLAASIANKCQDKFDRYLSDELLDFSNSRRILSLADAIEAANGILGRR
;
A
#
# COMPACT_ATOMS: atom_id res chain seq x y z
N MET A 1 1.11 -4.36 28.27
CA MET A 1 1.73 -4.75 26.99
C MET A 1 1.49 -3.67 25.95
N TYR A 2 2.49 -3.29 25.18
CA TYR A 2 2.41 -2.30 24.12
C TYR A 2 2.71 -2.99 22.78
N VAL A 3 1.76 -2.98 21.86
CA VAL A 3 1.86 -3.65 20.57
C VAL A 3 2.08 -2.60 19.49
N GLY A 4 3.17 -2.70 18.75
CA GLY A 4 3.47 -1.82 17.63
C GLY A 4 3.58 -2.58 16.30
N PRO A 5 3.24 -1.94 15.18
CA PRO A 5 3.30 -2.60 13.87
C PRO A 5 4.73 -2.80 13.34
N LEU A 6 5.70 -2.03 13.80
CA LEU A 6 7.07 -2.04 13.28
C LEU A 6 8.10 -2.13 14.40
N LYS A 7 9.20 -2.87 14.14
CA LYS A 7 10.35 -2.97 15.07
C LYS A 7 10.99 -1.62 15.36
N ALA A 8 11.08 -0.74 14.36
CA ALA A 8 11.62 0.60 14.51
C ALA A 8 10.80 1.43 15.50
N LEU A 9 9.47 1.38 15.41
CA LEU A 9 8.55 2.02 16.33
C LEU A 9 8.70 1.48 17.76
N ILE A 10 8.79 0.14 17.91
CA ILE A 10 9.06 -0.51 19.20
C ILE A 10 10.36 0.02 19.82
N ASN A 11 11.44 0.13 19.05
CA ASN A 11 12.71 0.62 19.56
C ASN A 11 12.68 2.10 19.97
N ASP A 12 11.93 2.93 19.24
CA ASP A 12 11.77 4.34 19.58
C ASP A 12 10.93 4.52 20.87
N GLN A 13 9.79 3.86 20.95
CA GLN A 13 8.93 3.89 22.13
C GLN A 13 9.62 3.26 23.36
N PHE A 14 10.47 2.25 23.17
CA PHE A 14 11.24 1.65 24.26
C PHE A 14 12.10 2.70 24.96
N ARG A 15 12.88 3.50 24.23
CA ARG A 15 13.74 4.54 24.82
C ARG A 15 12.93 5.56 25.62
N ARG A 16 11.80 6.01 25.07
CA ARG A 16 10.93 6.99 25.74
C ARG A 16 10.29 6.44 27.01
N LEU A 17 9.81 5.19 26.95
CA LEU A 17 9.19 4.54 28.10
C LEU A 17 10.24 4.15 29.15
N GLU A 18 11.47 3.77 28.76
CA GLU A 18 12.57 3.51 29.69
C GLU A 18 12.89 4.75 30.51
N ASP A 19 13.04 5.93 29.85
CA ASP A 19 13.29 7.20 30.54
C ASP A 19 12.11 7.58 31.45
N LEU A 20 10.87 7.44 30.98
CA LEU A 20 9.67 7.77 31.76
C LEU A 20 9.50 6.86 32.98
N CYS A 21 9.74 5.56 32.85
CA CYS A 21 9.55 4.55 33.87
C CYS A 21 10.70 4.46 34.84
N LEU A 22 11.85 5.05 34.56
CA LEU A 22 13.06 5.00 35.37
C LEU A 22 12.80 5.47 36.81
N HIS A 23 12.12 6.62 36.96
CA HIS A 23 11.82 7.20 38.27
C HIS A 23 10.78 6.39 39.08
N ALA A 24 9.94 5.63 38.41
CA ALA A 24 8.95 4.76 39.03
C ALA A 24 9.49 3.34 39.32
N ALA A 25 10.74 3.05 38.97
CA ALA A 25 11.36 1.73 39.05
C ALA A 25 10.54 0.62 38.33
N ILE A 26 9.82 0.98 37.25
CA ILE A 26 9.04 0.05 36.44
C ILE A 26 9.94 -0.48 35.32
N PRO A 27 10.20 -1.79 35.24
CA PRO A 27 11.02 -2.35 34.17
C PRO A 27 10.32 -2.23 32.83
N VAL A 28 11.08 -1.88 31.78
CA VAL A 28 10.61 -1.82 30.40
C VAL A 28 11.35 -2.88 29.58
N HIS A 29 10.61 -3.68 28.85
CA HIS A 29 11.12 -4.78 28.07
C HIS A 29 10.71 -4.63 26.61
N ARG A 30 11.55 -5.06 25.69
CA ARG A 30 11.20 -5.18 24.26
C ARG A 30 11.37 -6.61 23.80
N TRP A 31 10.47 -7.05 22.94
CA TRP A 31 10.50 -8.39 22.38
C TRP A 31 10.21 -8.36 20.88
N HIS A 32 11.26 -8.40 20.07
CA HIS A 32 11.20 -8.57 18.63
C HIS A 32 12.42 -9.37 18.14
N GLY A 33 12.48 -9.68 16.84
CA GLY A 33 13.50 -10.58 16.27
C GLY A 33 14.94 -10.18 16.57
N ASP A 34 15.20 -8.87 16.63
CA ASP A 34 16.58 -8.32 16.78
C ASP A 34 17.00 -8.12 18.23
N VAL A 35 16.15 -8.46 19.21
CA VAL A 35 16.47 -8.36 20.66
C VAL A 35 17.24 -9.58 21.11
N SER A 36 18.26 -9.36 21.96
CA SER A 36 19.13 -10.41 22.51
C SER A 36 18.35 -11.49 23.27
N ALA A 37 18.88 -12.72 23.27
CA ALA A 37 18.30 -13.81 24.06
C ALA A 37 18.30 -13.50 25.56
N THR A 38 19.34 -12.80 26.06
CA THR A 38 19.48 -12.40 27.46
C THR A 38 18.37 -11.46 27.92
N ASP A 39 18.00 -10.46 27.10
CA ASP A 39 16.94 -9.52 27.44
C ASP A 39 15.58 -10.22 27.49
N LYS A 40 15.33 -11.14 26.55
CA LYS A 40 14.12 -11.97 26.55
C LYS A 40 14.06 -12.90 27.78
N GLU A 41 15.21 -13.43 28.22
CA GLU A 41 15.27 -14.28 29.42
C GLU A 41 14.97 -13.51 30.69
N ARG A 42 15.42 -12.24 30.82
CA ARG A 42 15.09 -11.39 31.99
C ARG A 42 13.58 -11.26 32.18
N LEU A 43 12.83 -10.97 31.11
CA LEU A 43 11.36 -10.91 31.19
C LEU A 43 10.76 -12.25 31.57
N ARG A 44 11.26 -13.38 31.04
CA ARG A 44 10.74 -14.72 31.33
C ARG A 44 11.02 -15.15 32.75
N ALA A 45 12.16 -14.73 33.34
CA ALA A 45 12.53 -15.03 34.69
C ALA A 45 11.72 -14.20 35.71
N THR A 46 11.53 -12.92 35.41
CA THR A 46 10.84 -11.97 36.32
C THR A 46 9.81 -11.15 35.50
N PRO A 47 8.64 -11.76 35.20
CA PRO A 47 7.60 -11.08 34.45
C PRO A 47 7.03 -9.87 35.18
N GLY A 48 7.00 -8.70 34.54
CA GLY A 48 6.43 -7.47 35.10
C GLY A 48 6.80 -6.23 34.28
N GLY A 49 6.20 -5.09 34.61
CA GLY A 49 6.47 -3.82 33.97
C GLY A 49 5.78 -3.64 32.60
N VAL A 50 6.46 -2.97 31.68
CA VAL A 50 5.97 -2.68 30.34
C VAL A 50 6.68 -3.55 29.31
N LEU A 51 5.91 -4.33 28.53
CA LEU A 51 6.43 -5.14 27.43
C LEU A 51 6.03 -4.52 26.09
N LEU A 52 7.02 -4.15 25.27
CA LEU A 52 6.80 -3.74 23.86
C LEU A 52 7.05 -4.93 22.94
N ILE A 53 6.09 -5.21 22.05
CA ILE A 53 6.10 -6.43 21.24
C ILE A 53 5.43 -6.20 19.89
N THR A 54 5.82 -6.98 18.85
CA THR A 54 5.09 -7.06 17.57
C THR A 54 4.20 -8.30 17.53
N PRO A 55 3.14 -8.34 16.68
CA PRO A 55 2.28 -9.52 16.55
C PRO A 55 3.07 -10.80 16.26
N GLU A 56 4.05 -10.73 15.34
CA GLU A 56 4.89 -11.88 14.97
C GLU A 56 5.75 -12.39 16.15
N SER A 57 6.15 -11.48 17.02
CA SER A 57 6.92 -11.84 18.22
C SER A 57 6.04 -12.46 19.30
N LEU A 58 4.79 -12.01 19.39
CA LEU A 58 3.79 -12.63 20.26
C LEU A 58 3.47 -14.04 19.77
N GLU A 59 3.29 -14.25 18.45
CA GLU A 59 3.13 -15.57 17.84
C GLU A 59 4.32 -16.49 18.17
N SER A 60 5.54 -16.00 17.96
CA SER A 60 6.76 -16.73 18.32
C SER A 60 6.81 -17.12 19.81
N ALA A 61 6.26 -16.27 20.69
CA ALA A 61 6.18 -16.59 22.11
C ALA A 61 5.19 -17.74 22.37
N PHE A 62 4.03 -17.76 21.71
CA PHE A 62 3.06 -18.85 21.81
C PHE A 62 3.66 -20.19 21.38
N ILE A 63 4.34 -20.20 20.24
CA ILE A 63 4.92 -21.41 19.66
C ILE A 63 6.09 -21.94 20.51
N ASN A 64 7.03 -21.07 20.88
CA ASN A 64 8.28 -21.50 21.51
C ASN A 64 8.19 -21.60 23.05
N TYR A 65 7.23 -20.91 23.66
CA TYR A 65 7.10 -20.85 25.12
C TYR A 65 5.67 -21.10 25.60
N GLY A 66 4.86 -21.86 24.86
CA GLY A 66 3.44 -22.10 25.13
C GLY A 66 3.14 -22.41 26.61
N ASN A 67 3.90 -23.32 27.24
CA ASN A 67 3.76 -23.68 28.64
C ASN A 67 4.12 -22.56 29.65
N ARG A 68 4.84 -21.52 29.21
CA ARG A 68 5.24 -20.38 30.03
C ARG A 68 4.35 -19.15 29.83
N ILE A 69 3.52 -19.12 28.78
CA ILE A 69 2.61 -18.01 28.48
C ILE A 69 1.72 -17.65 29.68
N PRO A 70 1.09 -18.61 30.40
CA PRO A 70 0.28 -18.29 31.58
C PRO A 70 1.07 -17.57 32.67
N LYS A 71 2.35 -17.92 32.85
CA LYS A 71 3.22 -17.28 33.86
C LYS A 71 3.69 -15.90 33.42
N ILE A 72 4.10 -15.74 32.14
CA ILE A 72 4.61 -14.49 31.60
C ILE A 72 3.54 -13.39 31.62
N PHE A 73 2.30 -13.73 31.28
CA PHE A 73 1.20 -12.81 31.15
C PHE A 73 0.16 -12.86 32.27
N ALA A 74 0.42 -13.59 33.35
CA ALA A 74 -0.51 -13.77 34.50
C ALA A 74 -1.10 -12.46 35.05
N ARG A 75 -0.33 -11.38 35.00
CA ARG A 75 -0.72 -10.05 35.51
C ARG A 75 -0.91 -9.03 34.39
N LEU A 76 -1.30 -9.47 33.21
CA LEU A 76 -1.56 -8.56 32.11
C LEU A 76 -2.86 -7.79 32.33
N ASP A 77 -2.75 -6.51 32.68
CA ASP A 77 -3.89 -5.63 32.96
C ASP A 77 -4.31 -4.82 31.72
N HIS A 78 -3.32 -4.36 30.94
CA HIS A 78 -3.53 -3.42 29.84
C HIS A 78 -2.79 -3.83 28.58
N VAL A 79 -3.44 -3.66 27.44
CA VAL A 79 -2.83 -3.79 26.11
C VAL A 79 -3.06 -2.50 25.34
N VAL A 80 -1.98 -1.84 24.97
CA VAL A 80 -1.99 -0.66 24.10
C VAL A 80 -1.61 -1.09 22.70
N ILE A 81 -2.45 -0.79 21.71
CA ILE A 81 -2.20 -1.06 20.29
C ILE A 81 -1.92 0.27 19.63
N ASP A 82 -0.67 0.48 19.26
CA ASP A 82 -0.22 1.70 18.61
C ASP A 82 -0.43 1.63 17.08
N GLU A 83 -0.67 2.79 16.48
CA GLU A 83 -1.03 2.91 15.05
C GLU A 83 -2.18 1.95 14.68
N LEU A 84 -3.25 1.98 15.48
CA LEU A 84 -4.39 1.06 15.36
C LEU A 84 -4.93 0.95 13.93
N HIS A 85 -4.94 2.08 13.19
CA HIS A 85 -5.37 2.12 11.78
C HIS A 85 -4.60 1.17 10.87
N SER A 86 -3.36 0.82 11.21
CA SER A 86 -2.53 -0.10 10.42
C SER A 86 -2.88 -1.57 10.63
N PHE A 87 -3.75 -1.86 11.59
CA PHE A 87 -4.22 -3.21 11.91
C PHE A 87 -5.65 -3.47 11.43
N ILE A 88 -6.51 -2.44 11.39
CA ILE A 88 -7.91 -2.62 10.99
C ILE A 88 -7.99 -2.91 9.48
N GLY A 89 -8.67 -4.01 9.10
CA GLY A 89 -8.81 -4.43 7.71
C GLY A 89 -7.57 -5.13 7.12
N ASP A 90 -6.52 -5.33 7.90
CA ASP A 90 -5.27 -5.96 7.47
C ASP A 90 -5.08 -7.37 8.07
N VAL A 91 -4.38 -8.24 7.35
CA VAL A 91 -4.01 -9.60 7.78
C VAL A 91 -3.34 -9.60 9.16
N ARG A 92 -2.45 -8.64 9.42
CA ARG A 92 -1.75 -8.52 10.72
C ARG A 92 -2.70 -8.15 11.86
N GLY A 93 -3.74 -7.38 11.57
CA GLY A 93 -4.75 -7.04 12.56
C GLY A 93 -5.61 -8.22 12.94
N VAL A 94 -6.02 -9.02 11.97
CA VAL A 94 -6.74 -10.28 12.20
C VAL A 94 -5.88 -11.26 13.00
N HIS A 95 -4.61 -11.38 12.65
CA HIS A 95 -3.62 -12.17 13.38
C HIS A 95 -3.49 -11.69 14.84
N LEU A 96 -3.29 -10.38 15.06
CA LEU A 96 -3.19 -9.81 16.41
C LEU A 96 -4.45 -10.07 17.25
N ARG A 97 -5.65 -9.88 16.67
CA ARG A 97 -6.92 -10.15 17.37
C ARG A 97 -7.03 -11.60 17.79
N SER A 98 -6.64 -12.55 16.93
CA SER A 98 -6.62 -13.98 17.26
C SER A 98 -5.67 -14.28 18.41
N LEU A 99 -4.45 -13.70 18.38
CA LEU A 99 -3.47 -13.87 19.46
C LEU A 99 -3.95 -13.30 20.80
N LEU A 100 -4.56 -12.12 20.79
CA LEU A 100 -5.10 -11.48 22.00
C LEU A 100 -6.25 -12.29 22.59
N LEU A 101 -7.12 -12.86 21.76
CA LEU A 101 -8.19 -13.75 22.20
C LEU A 101 -7.63 -15.01 22.85
N ARG A 102 -6.69 -15.69 22.18
CA ARG A 102 -6.01 -16.88 22.72
C ARG A 102 -5.32 -16.56 24.04
N LEU A 103 -4.66 -15.39 24.14
CA LEU A 103 -4.01 -14.95 25.36
C LEU A 103 -5.02 -14.78 26.50
N THR A 104 -6.14 -14.08 26.24
CA THR A 104 -7.21 -13.88 27.22
C THR A 104 -7.76 -15.21 27.77
N GLN A 105 -7.95 -16.19 26.89
CA GLN A 105 -8.44 -17.54 27.29
C GLN A 105 -7.41 -18.31 28.12
N ILE A 106 -6.10 -18.17 27.81
CA ILE A 106 -5.03 -18.88 28.51
C ILE A 106 -4.81 -18.31 29.92
N ILE A 107 -4.89 -16.99 30.08
CA ILE A 107 -4.69 -16.34 31.38
C ILE A 107 -5.97 -16.22 32.22
N ASP A 108 -7.10 -16.63 31.65
CA ASP A 108 -8.45 -16.51 32.26
C ASP A 108 -8.75 -15.10 32.77
N ARG A 109 -8.36 -14.10 31.97
CA ARG A 109 -8.49 -12.68 32.30
C ARG A 109 -8.61 -11.84 31.04
N LYS A 110 -9.57 -10.88 31.00
CA LYS A 110 -9.72 -9.92 29.92
C LYS A 110 -8.96 -8.63 30.23
N PRO A 111 -7.79 -8.38 29.59
CA PRO A 111 -7.06 -7.13 29.78
C PRO A 111 -7.83 -5.97 29.14
N ARG A 112 -7.65 -4.76 29.67
CA ARG A 112 -8.21 -3.55 29.04
C ARG A 112 -7.43 -3.23 27.76
N LEU A 113 -8.16 -3.15 26.64
CA LEU A 113 -7.59 -2.81 25.33
C LEU A 113 -7.69 -1.31 25.08
N MET A 114 -6.64 -0.71 24.54
CA MET A 114 -6.55 0.70 24.16
C MET A 114 -5.92 0.79 22.78
N GLY A 115 -6.56 1.53 21.84
CA GLY A 115 -6.02 1.80 20.52
C GLY A 115 -5.56 3.25 20.42
N LEU A 116 -4.35 3.47 19.90
CA LEU A 116 -3.82 4.80 19.58
C LEU A 116 -3.75 4.95 18.06
N SER A 117 -4.23 6.05 17.54
CA SER A 117 -4.18 6.32 16.11
C SER A 117 -4.26 7.81 15.82
N ALA A 118 -3.47 8.27 14.84
CA ALA A 118 -3.55 9.64 14.34
C ALA A 118 -4.67 9.83 13.29
N THR A 119 -5.09 8.74 12.62
CA THR A 119 -6.06 8.77 11.51
C THR A 119 -7.03 7.60 11.67
N LEU A 120 -8.29 7.91 11.93
CA LEU A 120 -9.38 6.93 11.98
C LEU A 120 -10.56 7.46 11.16
N ALA A 121 -10.93 6.73 10.11
CA ALA A 121 -12.09 7.03 9.28
C ALA A 121 -13.38 6.48 9.89
N ASP A 122 -13.30 5.30 10.48
CA ASP A 122 -14.42 4.52 10.96
C ASP A 122 -14.21 4.15 12.43
N PHE A 123 -14.88 4.89 13.31
CA PHE A 123 -14.85 4.64 14.75
C PHE A 123 -15.54 3.32 15.12
N ASP A 124 -16.56 2.91 14.38
CA ASP A 124 -17.28 1.68 14.69
C ASP A 124 -16.45 0.44 14.31
N ALA A 125 -15.69 0.48 13.22
CA ALA A 125 -14.71 -0.56 12.92
C ALA A 125 -13.62 -0.63 14.01
N SER A 126 -13.18 0.52 14.52
CA SER A 126 -12.20 0.60 15.61
C SER A 126 -12.74 0.03 16.92
N ARG A 127 -14.01 0.31 17.24
CA ARG A 127 -14.70 -0.26 18.40
C ARG A 127 -14.81 -1.78 18.28
N ARG A 128 -15.28 -2.28 17.13
CA ARG A 128 -15.38 -3.72 16.84
C ARG A 128 -14.03 -4.42 16.85
N PHE A 129 -12.97 -3.73 16.46
CA PHE A 129 -11.61 -4.26 16.52
C PHE A 129 -11.16 -4.48 17.96
N LEU A 130 -11.40 -3.51 18.86
CA LEU A 130 -10.98 -3.55 20.26
C LEU A 130 -11.88 -4.43 21.12
N ASP A 131 -13.19 -4.36 20.95
CA ASP A 131 -14.16 -5.24 21.63
C ASP A 131 -15.29 -5.62 20.66
N SER A 132 -15.18 -6.82 20.08
CA SER A 132 -16.18 -7.33 19.13
C SER A 132 -17.49 -7.77 19.80
N ASP A 133 -17.46 -8.06 21.10
CA ASP A 133 -18.63 -8.55 21.84
C ASP A 133 -19.49 -7.38 22.38
N SER A 134 -18.83 -6.26 22.70
CA SER A 134 -19.48 -5.08 23.28
C SER A 134 -18.85 -3.78 22.75
N PRO A 135 -18.91 -3.51 21.44
CA PRO A 135 -18.24 -2.36 20.84
C PRO A 135 -18.72 -1.02 21.37
N GLU A 136 -19.95 -0.95 21.87
CA GLU A 136 -20.54 0.24 22.49
C GLU A 136 -19.87 0.66 23.81
N ARG A 137 -19.13 -0.23 24.47
CA ARG A 137 -18.36 0.05 25.69
C ARG A 137 -17.01 0.71 25.42
N VAL A 138 -16.57 0.74 24.16
CA VAL A 138 -15.32 1.37 23.78
C VAL A 138 -15.53 2.88 23.65
N GLU A 139 -14.92 3.62 24.57
CA GLU A 139 -14.91 5.08 24.55
C GLU A 139 -13.94 5.61 23.50
N ILE A 140 -14.35 6.67 22.81
CA ILE A 140 -13.51 7.41 21.88
C ILE A 140 -13.09 8.71 22.53
N ILE A 141 -11.78 8.91 22.65
CA ILE A 141 -11.19 10.17 23.10
C ILE A 141 -10.52 10.82 21.89
N GLN A 142 -11.05 11.96 21.48
CA GLN A 142 -10.58 12.69 20.28
C GLN A 142 -10.16 14.11 20.67
N ASP A 143 -8.95 14.49 20.25
CA ASP A 143 -8.51 15.87 20.30
C ASP A 143 -9.02 16.61 19.04
N LEU A 144 -9.95 17.52 19.24
CA LEU A 144 -10.54 18.36 18.18
C LEU A 144 -9.94 19.77 18.12
N GLU A 145 -9.13 20.15 19.11
CA GLU A 145 -8.65 21.55 19.25
C GLU A 145 -7.41 21.88 18.44
N SER A 146 -6.68 20.89 17.95
CA SER A 146 -5.45 21.14 17.18
C SER A 146 -5.75 21.55 15.74
N THR A 147 -6.11 22.80 15.52
CA THR A 147 -6.23 23.41 14.18
C THR A 147 -4.86 23.84 13.67
N ARG A 148 -4.08 22.91 13.15
CA ARG A 148 -2.84 23.27 12.45
C ARG A 148 -3.19 23.88 11.10
N SER A 149 -2.53 25.02 10.77
CA SER A 149 -2.62 25.56 9.41
C SER A 149 -1.91 24.63 8.42
N ILE A 150 -2.56 24.37 7.30
CA ILE A 150 -2.05 23.50 6.23
C ILE A 150 -1.76 24.38 5.02
N ARG A 151 -0.57 24.22 4.43
CA ARG A 151 -0.21 24.82 3.15
C ARG A 151 -0.01 23.72 2.12
N VAL A 152 -0.80 23.75 1.07
CA VAL A 152 -0.74 22.76 -0.01
C VAL A 152 -0.29 23.46 -1.29
N GLY A 153 0.58 22.79 -2.08
CA GLY A 153 0.91 23.19 -3.43
C GLY A 153 0.92 21.97 -4.34
N VAL A 154 0.29 22.06 -5.52
CA VAL A 154 0.28 20.99 -6.52
C VAL A 154 0.94 21.51 -7.80
N ARG A 155 1.90 20.75 -8.31
CA ARG A 155 2.60 20.97 -9.59
C ARG A 155 2.37 19.79 -10.53
N ALA A 156 2.46 20.06 -11.82
CA ALA A 156 2.40 19.03 -12.85
C ALA A 156 3.75 18.90 -13.58
N TYR A 157 4.25 17.69 -13.68
CA TYR A 157 5.49 17.37 -14.40
C TYR A 157 5.26 16.20 -15.36
N PRO A 158 5.98 16.14 -16.49
CA PRO A 158 6.06 14.95 -17.29
C PRO A 158 6.63 13.79 -16.46
N LYS A 159 6.05 12.61 -16.57
CA LYS A 159 6.52 11.43 -15.89
C LYS A 159 7.86 10.98 -16.47
N PRO A 160 8.91 10.85 -15.66
CA PRO A 160 10.15 10.24 -16.11
C PRO A 160 9.91 8.75 -16.37
N SER A 161 10.05 8.30 -17.62
CA SER A 161 10.00 6.87 -18.00
C SER A 161 11.41 6.33 -18.21
N PRO A 162 11.67 5.03 -18.10
CA PRO A 162 12.95 4.46 -18.52
C PRO A 162 12.97 4.33 -20.02
N GLY A 163 14.05 4.76 -20.64
CA GLY A 163 14.23 4.60 -22.07
C GLY A 163 14.04 3.15 -22.50
N SER A 164 13.08 2.92 -23.37
CA SER A 164 13.01 1.74 -24.19
C SER A 164 14.14 1.86 -25.22
N GLY A 165 15.31 1.36 -24.86
CA GLY A 165 16.45 1.35 -25.76
C GLY A 165 16.35 0.18 -26.74
N ASP A 166 15.46 0.25 -27.69
CA ASP A 166 15.59 -0.51 -28.94
C ASP A 166 14.96 0.30 -30.08
N PRO A 167 15.75 0.81 -31.03
CA PRO A 167 15.24 1.55 -32.17
C PRO A 167 14.56 0.67 -33.24
N ASP A 168 14.54 -0.66 -33.08
CA ASP A 168 14.19 -1.61 -34.14
C ASP A 168 12.91 -2.43 -33.89
N GLU A 169 12.10 -2.15 -32.85
CA GLU A 169 10.76 -2.75 -32.78
C GLU A 169 9.75 -1.90 -33.55
N GLU A 170 9.55 -2.24 -34.81
CA GLU A 170 8.37 -1.84 -35.59
C GLU A 170 7.12 -2.55 -35.00
N ASP A 171 6.36 -1.87 -34.17
CA ASP A 171 5.06 -2.33 -33.65
C ASP A 171 3.97 -2.03 -34.70
N ASP A 172 3.48 -3.08 -35.35
CA ASP A 172 2.42 -3.06 -36.34
C ASP A 172 1.00 -3.05 -35.71
N GLY A 173 0.79 -2.18 -34.70
CA GLY A 173 -0.50 -1.93 -34.05
C GLY A 173 -1.41 -1.00 -34.89
N PRO A 174 -2.74 -1.10 -34.73
CA PRO A 174 -3.69 -0.36 -35.59
C PRO A 174 -3.55 1.16 -35.44
N ARG A 175 -3.24 1.84 -36.55
CA ARG A 175 -2.99 3.27 -36.63
C ARG A 175 -4.26 4.09 -36.32
N ILE A 176 -4.30 4.71 -35.13
CA ILE A 176 -5.25 5.80 -34.79
C ILE A 176 -4.55 7.17 -35.03
N ALA A 177 -3.83 7.30 -36.13
CA ALA A 177 -2.92 8.43 -36.32
C ALA A 177 -3.61 9.74 -36.79
N THR A 178 -4.87 9.71 -37.24
CA THR A 178 -5.52 10.90 -37.83
C THR A 178 -6.23 11.75 -36.76
N SER A 179 -6.83 11.16 -35.74
CA SER A 179 -7.63 11.91 -34.77
C SER A 179 -6.83 12.67 -33.70
N VAL A 180 -5.68 12.13 -33.29
CA VAL A 180 -4.85 12.74 -32.22
C VAL A 180 -4.08 13.96 -32.76
N LYS A 181 -3.63 13.93 -34.02
CA LYS A 181 -2.96 15.08 -34.64
C LYS A 181 -3.91 16.24 -34.80
N GLU A 182 -5.14 15.99 -35.29
CA GLU A 182 -6.20 17.00 -35.36
C GLU A 182 -6.59 17.55 -34.01
N VAL A 183 -6.61 16.72 -32.96
CA VAL A 183 -6.91 17.13 -31.59
C VAL A 183 -5.79 17.99 -31.00
N LEU A 184 -4.52 17.69 -31.29
CA LEU A 184 -3.38 18.50 -30.82
C LEU A 184 -3.33 19.84 -31.59
N GLU A 185 -3.62 19.86 -32.88
CA GLU A 185 -3.73 21.09 -33.70
C GLU A 185 -4.93 21.94 -33.27
N ASP A 186 -6.05 21.31 -32.87
CA ASP A 186 -7.24 22.01 -32.37
C ASP A 186 -7.08 22.51 -30.92
N LEU A 187 -6.29 21.84 -30.05
CA LEU A 187 -5.92 22.38 -28.72
C LEU A 187 -5.12 23.68 -28.87
N GLU A 188 -4.31 23.82 -29.92
CA GLU A 188 -3.65 25.08 -30.26
C GLU A 188 -4.64 26.15 -30.73
N THR A 189 -5.78 25.76 -31.33
CA THR A 189 -6.77 26.69 -31.87
C THR A 189 -7.82 27.16 -30.89
N ILE A 190 -8.19 26.34 -29.90
CA ILE A 190 -9.17 26.67 -28.85
C ILE A 190 -8.68 27.77 -27.89
N THR A 191 -7.37 28.00 -27.80
CA THR A 191 -6.76 29.03 -26.94
C THR A 191 -6.72 30.43 -27.60
N THR A 192 -7.25 30.62 -28.81
CA THR A 192 -7.15 31.89 -29.57
C THR A 192 -8.31 32.87 -29.38
N GLY A 193 -9.15 32.71 -28.33
CA GLY A 193 -10.33 33.58 -28.10
C GLY A 193 -10.11 34.77 -27.13
N ALA A 194 -8.97 34.98 -26.53
CA ALA A 194 -8.54 36.19 -25.79
C ALA A 194 -7.05 36.06 -25.55
N GLN A 195 -6.26 37.02 -25.98
CA GLN A 195 -4.83 37.00 -25.82
C GLN A 195 -4.43 36.94 -24.33
N PRO A 196 -4.10 35.76 -23.79
CA PRO A 196 -2.92 35.54 -22.96
C PRO A 196 -1.92 34.70 -23.74
N GLU A 197 -0.66 34.80 -23.41
CA GLU A 197 0.45 34.10 -24.04
C GLU A 197 0.10 32.64 -24.37
N ARG A 198 0.30 32.28 -25.67
CA ARG A 198 -0.01 30.94 -26.24
C ARG A 198 0.43 29.83 -25.29
N TRP A 199 -0.53 29.02 -24.81
CA TRP A 199 -0.21 27.71 -24.29
C TRP A 199 0.47 26.92 -25.40
N LYS A 200 1.76 26.73 -25.29
CA LYS A 200 2.47 25.72 -26.05
C LYS A 200 2.37 24.47 -25.24
N ALA A 201 1.87 23.36 -25.83
CA ALA A 201 2.08 22.04 -25.27
C ALA A 201 3.53 21.99 -24.81
N PRO A 202 3.83 21.55 -23.59
CA PRO A 202 5.21 21.43 -23.15
C PRO A 202 5.96 20.68 -24.26
N PRO A 203 7.13 21.16 -24.69
CA PRO A 203 7.87 20.51 -25.76
C PRO A 203 7.99 19.03 -25.38
N VAL A 204 7.92 18.15 -26.37
CA VAL A 204 8.20 16.72 -26.17
C VAL A 204 9.61 16.65 -25.60
N VAL A 205 9.69 16.53 -24.30
CA VAL A 205 10.95 16.50 -23.55
C VAL A 205 11.34 15.04 -23.48
N ASP A 206 12.54 14.69 -23.94
CA ASP A 206 13.04 13.34 -23.75
C ASP A 206 13.10 13.01 -22.25
N GLU A 207 13.02 11.72 -21.94
CA GLU A 207 12.90 11.21 -20.58
C GLU A 207 13.99 11.67 -19.63
N GLN A 208 15.23 11.75 -20.11
CA GLN A 208 16.37 12.21 -19.32
C GLN A 208 16.19 13.68 -18.96
N THR A 209 15.73 14.49 -19.89
CA THR A 209 15.46 15.92 -19.65
C THR A 209 14.31 16.11 -18.65
N ALA A 210 13.25 15.27 -18.73
CA ALA A 210 12.15 15.31 -17.75
C ALA A 210 12.63 14.96 -16.35
N LEU A 211 13.46 13.93 -16.20
CA LEU A 211 14.06 13.53 -14.92
C LEU A 211 14.96 14.64 -14.36
N THR A 212 15.84 15.19 -15.19
CA THR A 212 16.75 16.26 -14.79
C THR A 212 16.00 17.53 -14.38
N ASN A 213 14.96 17.92 -15.12
CA ASN A 213 14.13 19.09 -14.76
C ASN A 213 13.41 18.90 -13.43
N LEU A 214 12.83 17.72 -13.19
CA LEU A 214 12.22 17.40 -11.90
C LEU A 214 13.27 17.40 -10.78
N ALA A 215 14.44 16.79 -10.97
CA ALA A 215 15.52 16.77 -10.00
C ALA A 215 16.01 18.20 -9.66
N MET A 216 16.17 19.06 -10.65
CA MET A 216 16.58 20.46 -10.45
C MET A 216 15.55 21.27 -9.67
N ASP A 217 14.26 21.08 -9.94
CA ASP A 217 13.20 21.72 -9.15
C ASP A 217 13.21 21.23 -7.70
N LEU A 218 13.31 19.92 -7.49
CA LEU A 218 13.43 19.34 -6.15
C LEU A 218 14.67 19.88 -5.42
N ALA A 219 15.81 19.99 -6.11
CA ALA A 219 17.02 20.59 -5.56
C ALA A 219 16.82 22.05 -5.14
N THR A 220 16.05 22.80 -5.91
CA THR A 220 15.76 24.21 -5.60
C THR A 220 14.86 24.35 -4.38
N VAL A 221 13.83 23.49 -4.28
CA VAL A 221 12.78 23.59 -3.27
C VAL A 221 13.19 22.95 -1.93
N PHE A 222 13.95 21.84 -1.96
CA PHE A 222 14.19 21.00 -0.79
C PHE A 222 15.65 21.00 -0.28
N ASN A 223 16.47 22.00 -0.61
CA ASN A 223 17.91 22.01 -0.27
C ASN A 223 18.30 22.68 1.05
N LYS A 224 17.36 23.40 1.72
CA LYS A 224 17.71 24.29 2.86
C LYS A 224 17.25 23.79 4.23
N SER A 225 16.42 22.77 4.29
CA SER A 225 15.77 22.31 5.51
C SER A 225 15.69 20.78 5.54
N ALA A 226 15.33 20.22 6.69
CA ALA A 226 14.97 18.79 6.79
C ALA A 226 13.61 18.56 6.13
N ASN A 227 13.55 17.70 5.12
CA ASN A 227 12.31 17.39 4.39
C ASN A 227 12.19 15.90 4.12
N LEU A 228 10.95 15.44 3.91
CA LEU A 228 10.66 14.10 3.37
C LEU A 228 10.07 14.25 1.97
N ILE A 229 10.50 13.39 1.05
CA ILE A 229 9.98 13.33 -0.31
C ILE A 229 9.49 11.91 -0.56
N PHE A 230 8.17 11.71 -0.45
CA PHE A 230 7.55 10.40 -0.66
C PHE A 230 7.40 10.08 -2.13
N THR A 231 7.65 8.84 -2.48
CA THR A 231 7.42 8.27 -3.81
C THR A 231 6.56 7.01 -3.70
N ASN A 232 5.80 6.70 -4.75
CA ASN A 232 5.01 5.47 -4.83
C ASN A 232 5.86 4.25 -5.24
N SER A 233 7.08 4.47 -5.71
CA SER A 233 7.99 3.39 -6.11
C SER A 233 9.43 3.66 -5.65
N ARG A 234 10.11 2.58 -5.23
CA ARG A 234 11.55 2.62 -4.92
C ARG A 234 12.37 3.07 -6.13
N ARG A 235 11.95 2.64 -7.32
CA ARG A 235 12.59 3.00 -8.59
C ARG A 235 12.71 4.51 -8.77
N LEU A 236 11.60 5.24 -8.66
CA LEU A 236 11.61 6.70 -8.84
C LEU A 236 12.50 7.38 -7.79
N ALA A 237 12.46 6.89 -6.52
CA ALA A 237 13.35 7.40 -5.47
C ALA A 237 14.83 7.21 -5.83
N GLU A 238 15.21 6.01 -6.26
CA GLU A 238 16.58 5.67 -6.64
C GLU A 238 17.04 6.44 -7.89
N MET A 239 16.19 6.55 -8.91
CA MET A 239 16.50 7.32 -10.13
C MET A 239 16.76 8.79 -9.83
N LEU A 240 15.92 9.43 -9.01
CA LEU A 240 16.09 10.82 -8.62
C LEU A 240 17.32 11.03 -7.73
N ALA A 241 17.61 10.09 -6.84
CA ALA A 241 18.82 10.17 -6.02
C ALA A 241 20.09 10.01 -6.88
N ASP A 242 20.11 9.12 -7.86
CA ASP A 242 21.21 8.96 -8.81
C ASP A 242 21.40 10.23 -9.65
N GLU A 243 20.33 10.79 -10.21
CA GLU A 243 20.36 12.02 -11.00
C GLU A 243 20.89 13.21 -10.17
N LEU A 244 20.40 13.37 -8.93
CA LEU A 244 20.87 14.41 -8.01
C LEU A 244 22.33 14.21 -7.58
N ASN A 245 22.79 12.98 -7.44
CA ASN A 245 24.19 12.67 -7.20
C ASN A 245 25.08 13.10 -8.39
N GLN A 246 24.62 12.86 -9.63
CA GLN A 246 25.32 13.28 -10.84
C GLN A 246 25.37 14.82 -10.94
N ILE A 247 24.23 15.49 -10.71
CA ILE A 247 24.12 16.96 -10.68
C ILE A 247 25.05 17.54 -9.61
N ALA A 248 25.03 17.00 -8.39
CA ALA A 248 25.86 17.44 -7.28
C ALA A 248 27.36 17.31 -7.61
N THR A 249 27.75 16.23 -8.26
CA THR A 249 29.15 16.00 -8.69
C THR A 249 29.56 16.96 -9.79
N HIS A 250 28.73 17.13 -10.82
CA HIS A 250 29.00 18.01 -11.95
C HIS A 250 29.05 19.49 -11.53
N GLN A 251 28.12 19.93 -10.67
CA GLN A 251 28.05 21.28 -10.15
C GLN A 251 28.96 21.52 -8.94
N LYS A 252 29.74 20.51 -8.53
CA LYS A 252 30.68 20.55 -7.41
C LYS A 252 30.02 21.03 -6.11
N TRP A 253 28.85 20.52 -5.79
CA TRP A 253 28.22 20.84 -4.52
C TRP A 253 29.12 20.40 -3.36
N PRO A 254 29.25 21.21 -2.31
CA PRO A 254 30.10 20.84 -1.17
C PRO A 254 29.54 19.59 -0.45
N ARG A 255 28.26 19.34 -0.59
CA ARG A 255 27.55 18.18 -0.05
C ARG A 255 26.25 17.94 -0.84
N ASN A 256 25.92 16.67 -1.10
CA ASN A 256 24.59 16.31 -1.55
C ASN A 256 23.63 16.17 -0.34
N PRO A 257 22.58 17.01 -0.22
CA PRO A 257 21.63 16.93 0.87
C PRO A 257 20.54 15.87 0.66
N PHE A 258 20.53 15.16 -0.47
CA PHE A 258 19.48 14.19 -0.82
C PHE A 258 19.91 12.78 -0.49
N LEU A 259 19.13 12.11 0.33
CA LEU A 259 19.35 10.73 0.79
C LEU A 259 18.14 9.84 0.49
N LEU A 260 18.31 8.55 0.67
CA LEU A 260 17.29 7.54 0.46
C LEU A 260 16.91 6.85 1.76
N HIS A 261 15.60 6.47 1.89
CA HIS A 261 15.13 5.65 2.98
C HIS A 261 13.97 4.73 2.52
N HIS A 262 14.28 3.48 2.26
CA HIS A 262 13.27 2.46 1.92
C HIS A 262 13.70 1.07 2.40
N GLY A 263 12.77 0.11 2.41
CA GLY A 263 12.96 -1.21 3.00
C GLY A 263 14.12 -2.04 2.41
N SER A 264 14.53 -1.75 1.17
CA SER A 264 15.63 -2.46 0.50
C SER A 264 17.03 -2.03 0.93
N LEU A 265 17.16 -0.89 1.62
CA LEU A 265 18.46 -0.42 2.12
C LEU A 265 18.88 -1.21 3.37
N SER A 266 20.19 -1.31 3.60
CA SER A 266 20.72 -1.94 4.82
C SER A 266 20.22 -1.21 6.07
N LYS A 267 20.22 -1.90 7.19
CA LYS A 267 19.75 -1.35 8.47
C LYS A 267 20.59 -0.15 8.88
N GLU A 268 21.89 -0.24 8.72
CA GLU A 268 22.86 0.79 9.09
C GLU A 268 22.63 2.09 8.31
N VAL A 269 22.37 1.99 7.01
CA VAL A 269 22.05 3.16 6.15
C VAL A 269 20.76 3.83 6.61
N ARG A 270 19.72 3.05 6.90
CA ARG A 270 18.43 3.60 7.36
C ARG A 270 18.56 4.27 8.72
N GLU A 271 19.22 3.63 9.69
CA GLU A 271 19.44 4.18 11.03
C GLU A 271 20.31 5.46 10.99
N ASP A 272 21.27 5.57 10.08
CA ASP A 272 22.05 6.80 9.89
C ASP A 272 21.17 7.95 9.39
N VAL A 273 20.32 7.72 8.40
CA VAL A 273 19.38 8.71 7.88
C VAL A 273 18.40 9.16 8.96
N GLU A 274 17.82 8.22 9.71
CA GLU A 274 16.90 8.52 10.82
C GLU A 274 17.58 9.37 11.89
N ARG A 275 18.80 9.02 12.29
CA ARG A 275 19.59 9.77 13.27
C ARG A 275 19.87 11.20 12.80
N ARG A 276 20.25 11.39 11.54
CA ARG A 276 20.56 12.70 10.94
C ARG A 276 19.31 13.59 10.84
N LEU A 277 18.15 13.01 10.47
CA LEU A 277 16.87 13.72 10.52
C LEU A 277 16.52 14.14 11.94
N LYS A 278 16.69 13.25 12.93
CA LYS A 278 16.36 13.52 14.34
C LYS A 278 17.14 14.66 14.94
N ILE A 279 18.40 14.84 14.58
CA ILE A 279 19.22 15.99 15.01
C ILE A 279 18.94 17.27 14.22
N GLY A 280 18.02 17.24 13.25
CA GLY A 280 17.60 18.40 12.48
C GLY A 280 18.59 18.83 11.40
N GLU A 281 19.42 17.90 10.89
CA GLU A 281 20.33 18.19 9.81
C GLU A 281 19.55 18.63 8.55
N PRO A 282 19.97 19.72 7.83
CA PRO A 282 19.30 20.16 6.62
C PRO A 282 19.54 19.17 5.47
N LEU A 283 18.67 18.18 5.38
CA LEU A 283 18.71 17.14 4.35
C LEU A 283 17.30 16.76 3.90
N SER A 284 17.18 16.25 2.71
CA SER A 284 15.92 15.80 2.12
C SER A 284 16.00 14.31 1.81
N VAL A 285 15.02 13.56 2.27
CA VAL A 285 15.03 12.10 2.18
C VAL A 285 13.95 11.64 1.24
N PHE A 286 14.35 11.00 0.14
CA PHE A 286 13.44 10.23 -0.69
C PHE A 286 13.05 8.95 0.05
N CYS A 287 11.76 8.76 0.25
CA CYS A 287 11.27 7.61 0.98
C CYS A 287 9.98 7.04 0.36
N THR A 288 9.74 5.77 0.66
CA THR A 288 8.46 5.11 0.40
C THR A 288 7.63 5.09 1.70
N SER A 289 6.75 4.15 1.90
CA SER A 289 5.93 4.04 3.13
C SER A 289 6.72 3.84 4.43
N THR A 290 8.03 3.61 4.38
CA THR A 290 8.86 3.33 5.57
C THR A 290 8.90 4.48 6.59
N LEU A 291 8.83 5.74 6.15
CA LEU A 291 8.78 6.92 7.03
C LEU A 291 7.35 7.51 7.14
N GLU A 292 6.34 6.83 6.61
CA GLU A 292 4.93 7.21 6.73
C GLU A 292 4.41 6.93 8.15
N MET A 293 4.80 5.80 8.74
CA MET A 293 4.38 5.39 10.09
C MET A 293 5.25 6.01 11.20
N GLY A 294 4.74 6.06 12.41
CA GLY A 294 5.13 6.73 13.65
C GLY A 294 6.60 6.78 14.13
N ILE A 295 7.60 6.49 13.28
CA ILE A 295 9.02 6.59 13.66
C ILE A 295 9.37 8.04 14.02
N ASP A 296 10.08 8.25 15.13
CA ASP A 296 10.54 9.56 15.56
C ASP A 296 11.79 10.00 14.78
N ILE A 297 11.53 10.69 13.71
CA ILE A 297 12.56 11.34 12.87
C ILE A 297 12.72 12.84 13.16
N GLY A 298 12.14 13.33 14.26
CA GLY A 298 12.08 14.74 14.57
C GLY A 298 11.05 15.51 13.72
N SER A 299 11.15 16.82 13.72
CA SER A 299 10.27 17.70 12.92
C SER A 299 10.89 17.97 11.55
N VAL A 300 10.16 17.65 10.48
CA VAL A 300 10.55 18.06 9.13
C VAL A 300 9.80 19.33 8.72
N HIS A 301 10.48 20.18 7.92
CA HIS A 301 9.93 21.45 7.48
C HIS A 301 8.78 21.26 6.49
N SER A 302 8.96 20.40 5.48
CA SER A 302 7.93 20.14 4.48
C SER A 302 7.96 18.70 4.00
N VAL A 303 6.83 18.29 3.43
CA VAL A 303 6.65 16.98 2.80
C VAL A 303 6.44 17.20 1.30
N GLY A 304 7.26 16.55 0.48
CA GLY A 304 7.08 16.34 -0.95
C GLY A 304 6.38 15.03 -1.21
N GLN A 305 5.53 14.98 -2.24
CA GLN A 305 4.89 13.77 -2.71
C GLN A 305 4.99 13.68 -4.23
N LEU A 306 5.69 12.67 -4.73
CA LEU A 306 5.89 12.44 -6.16
C LEU A 306 4.91 11.37 -6.67
N GLY A 307 4.00 11.77 -7.54
CA GLY A 307 2.80 11.03 -7.89
C GLY A 307 1.80 10.94 -6.72
N PRO A 308 0.49 11.01 -6.98
CA PRO A 308 -0.52 10.95 -5.90
C PRO A 308 -0.47 9.61 -5.18
N PRO A 309 -0.58 9.58 -3.84
CA PRO A 309 -0.69 8.32 -3.10
C PRO A 309 -2.00 7.59 -3.48
N TRP A 310 -2.15 6.36 -3.01
CA TRP A 310 -3.31 5.54 -3.33
C TRP A 310 -4.52 5.85 -2.44
N SER A 311 -4.30 6.50 -1.28
CA SER A 311 -5.34 6.82 -0.31
C SER A 311 -5.16 8.20 0.30
N VAL A 312 -6.28 8.78 0.77
CA VAL A 312 -6.29 10.02 1.54
C VAL A 312 -5.62 9.81 2.90
N ALA A 313 -5.82 8.64 3.52
CA ALA A 313 -5.19 8.28 4.78
C ALA A 313 -3.67 8.38 4.70
N SER A 314 -3.05 7.81 3.64
CA SER A 314 -1.59 7.96 3.39
C SER A 314 -1.18 9.42 3.23
N LEU A 315 -1.97 10.23 2.51
CA LEU A 315 -1.66 11.65 2.32
C LEU A 315 -1.64 12.41 3.65
N VAL A 316 -2.65 12.16 4.51
CA VAL A 316 -2.76 12.76 5.84
C VAL A 316 -1.61 12.33 6.76
N GLN A 317 -1.25 11.05 6.76
CA GLN A 317 -0.14 10.52 7.58
C GLN A 317 1.20 11.14 7.16
N ARG A 318 1.46 11.25 5.84
CA ARG A 318 2.66 11.90 5.29
C ARG A 318 2.72 13.37 5.67
N LEU A 319 1.62 14.10 5.47
CA LEU A 319 1.51 15.50 5.88
C LEU A 319 1.78 15.68 7.38
N GLY A 320 1.29 14.77 8.22
CA GLY A 320 1.51 14.73 9.66
C GLY A 320 2.98 14.63 10.11
N ARG A 321 3.92 14.40 9.17
CA ARG A 321 5.37 14.46 9.44
C ARG A 321 5.92 15.89 9.49
N SER A 322 5.26 16.87 8.84
CA SER A 322 5.67 18.29 8.87
C SER A 322 4.86 19.11 9.87
N GLY A 323 5.39 20.26 10.27
CA GLY A 323 4.71 21.21 11.13
C GLY A 323 4.38 20.67 12.53
N ARG A 324 5.24 19.86 13.14
CA ARG A 324 5.01 19.26 14.46
C ARG A 324 5.24 20.22 15.61
N ARG A 325 5.95 21.32 15.39
CA ARG A 325 6.19 22.32 16.42
C ARG A 325 5.00 23.27 16.51
N GLU A 326 4.73 23.75 17.71
CA GLU A 326 3.68 24.73 17.95
C GLU A 326 3.94 26.00 17.11
N GLY A 327 2.89 26.50 16.43
CA GLY A 327 2.98 27.66 15.55
C GLY A 327 3.52 27.38 14.12
N GLU A 328 3.97 26.17 13.80
CA GLU A 328 4.39 25.81 12.45
C GLU A 328 3.22 25.28 11.61
N SER A 329 3.16 25.71 10.34
CA SER A 329 2.22 25.16 9.34
C SER A 329 2.72 23.84 8.82
N ALA A 330 1.82 22.89 8.62
CA ALA A 330 2.12 21.67 7.87
C ALA A 330 2.19 22.00 6.36
N ILE A 331 3.30 21.68 5.69
CA ILE A 331 3.55 22.00 4.29
C ILE A 331 3.58 20.73 3.45
N LEU A 332 2.67 20.66 2.46
CA LEU A 332 2.59 19.58 1.48
C LEU A 332 2.85 20.11 0.07
N ARG A 333 3.72 19.45 -0.66
CA ARG A 333 4.02 19.73 -2.07
C ARG A 333 3.78 18.46 -2.89
N LEU A 334 2.71 18.44 -3.68
CA LEU A 334 2.39 17.34 -4.58
C LEU A 334 2.92 17.63 -5.99
N TYR A 335 3.49 16.62 -6.60
CA TYR A 335 3.95 16.61 -7.99
C TYR A 335 3.16 15.54 -8.73
N SER A 336 2.22 15.91 -9.58
CA SER A 336 1.60 14.94 -10.49
C SER A 336 2.57 14.62 -11.60
N LEU A 337 2.67 13.35 -11.96
CA LEU A 337 3.62 12.82 -12.93
C LEU A 337 2.84 12.08 -14.02
N ASP A 338 2.18 12.85 -14.89
CA ASP A 338 1.41 12.30 -16.00
C ASP A 338 2.29 12.08 -17.23
N GLU A 339 1.95 11.09 -18.07
CA GLU A 339 2.68 10.84 -19.32
C GLU A 339 2.59 12.08 -20.22
N PRO A 340 3.70 12.50 -20.85
CA PRO A 340 3.66 13.62 -21.78
C PRO A 340 2.77 13.28 -22.98
N PRO A 341 1.90 14.21 -23.43
CA PRO A 341 1.07 13.98 -24.60
C PRO A 341 1.89 13.60 -25.82
N SER A 342 1.50 12.53 -26.50
CA SER A 342 2.13 12.02 -27.72
C SER A 342 1.07 11.64 -28.74
N PRO A 343 1.42 11.51 -30.04
CA PRO A 343 0.49 11.01 -31.04
C PRO A 343 -0.06 9.59 -30.77
N LYS A 344 0.60 8.83 -29.87
CA LYS A 344 0.20 7.47 -29.47
C LYS A 344 -0.56 7.46 -28.15
N SER A 345 -0.72 8.61 -27.47
CA SER A 345 -1.39 8.68 -26.17
C SER A 345 -2.85 8.27 -26.25
N SER A 346 -3.29 7.45 -25.29
CA SER A 346 -4.70 7.09 -25.13
C SER A 346 -5.53 8.32 -24.70
N ILE A 347 -6.85 8.24 -24.87
CA ILE A 347 -7.73 9.32 -24.36
C ILE A 347 -7.59 9.45 -22.84
N GLU A 348 -7.38 8.35 -22.12
CA GLU A 348 -7.17 8.38 -20.69
C GLU A 348 -5.89 9.14 -20.31
N GLU A 349 -4.77 8.86 -20.97
CA GLU A 349 -3.50 9.58 -20.72
C GLU A 349 -3.65 11.09 -20.94
N LEU A 350 -4.40 11.49 -21.98
CA LEU A 350 -4.68 12.91 -22.27
C LEU A 350 -5.58 13.58 -21.22
N LEU A 351 -6.27 12.82 -20.36
CA LEU A 351 -7.02 13.33 -19.22
C LEU A 351 -6.16 13.56 -17.95
N CYS A 352 -4.88 13.27 -18.01
CA CYS A 352 -3.94 13.43 -16.89
C CYS A 352 -4.48 12.85 -15.57
N PRO A 353 -4.69 11.54 -15.48
CA PRO A 353 -5.36 10.90 -14.33
C PRO A 353 -4.63 11.11 -12.99
N GLN A 354 -3.30 11.30 -13.02
CA GLN A 354 -2.57 11.58 -11.80
C GLN A 354 -2.81 13.00 -11.29
N LEU A 355 -2.95 14.00 -12.17
CA LEU A 355 -3.33 15.35 -11.77
C LEU A 355 -4.76 15.36 -11.19
N LEU A 356 -5.71 14.73 -11.85
CA LEU A 356 -7.09 14.62 -11.34
C LEU A 356 -7.12 13.94 -9.97
N ARG A 357 -6.38 12.84 -9.79
CA ARG A 357 -6.29 12.14 -8.50
C ARG A 357 -5.59 12.98 -7.43
N SER A 358 -4.54 13.72 -7.79
CA SER A 358 -3.85 14.62 -6.84
C SER A 358 -4.81 15.67 -6.28
N ILE A 359 -5.63 16.27 -7.15
CA ILE A 359 -6.64 17.26 -6.76
C ILE A 359 -7.74 16.60 -5.91
N ALA A 360 -8.26 15.45 -6.36
CA ALA A 360 -9.29 14.72 -5.62
C ALA A 360 -8.86 14.35 -4.20
N LEU A 361 -7.62 13.88 -4.03
CA LEU A 361 -7.07 13.53 -2.72
C LEU A 361 -6.93 14.77 -1.81
N VAL A 362 -6.51 15.92 -2.36
CA VAL A 362 -6.43 17.17 -1.61
C VAL A 362 -7.81 17.64 -1.18
N GLU A 363 -8.80 17.64 -2.07
CA GLU A 363 -10.18 18.02 -1.75
C GLU A 363 -10.78 17.13 -0.65
N LEU A 364 -10.61 15.81 -0.75
CA LEU A 364 -11.07 14.86 0.25
C LEU A 364 -10.34 15.04 1.59
N MET A 365 -9.03 15.29 1.57
CA MET A 365 -8.24 15.61 2.76
C MET A 365 -8.74 16.89 3.45
N LEU A 366 -9.00 17.96 2.68
CA LEU A 366 -9.52 19.22 3.20
C LEU A 366 -10.94 19.06 3.74
N ALA A 367 -11.74 18.17 3.13
CA ALA A 367 -13.06 17.76 3.64
C ALA A 367 -12.99 16.84 4.87
N ARG A 368 -11.78 16.48 5.34
CA ARG A 368 -11.53 15.53 6.44
C ARG A 368 -12.15 14.14 6.21
N TRP A 369 -12.29 13.75 4.95
CA TRP A 369 -12.75 12.41 4.60
C TRP A 369 -11.55 11.45 4.53
N LEU A 370 -11.74 10.24 5.03
CA LEU A 370 -10.79 9.13 4.94
C LEU A 370 -11.53 7.89 4.45
N GLU A 371 -10.80 6.99 3.82
CA GLU A 371 -11.34 5.71 3.36
C GLU A 371 -11.82 4.86 4.54
N PRO A 372 -13.03 4.25 4.46
CA PRO A 372 -13.45 3.26 5.42
C PRO A 372 -12.54 2.01 5.34
N PHE A 373 -12.45 1.28 6.44
CA PHE A 373 -11.69 0.04 6.47
C PHE A 373 -12.45 -1.09 5.75
N ASP A 374 -11.73 -1.87 4.96
CA ASP A 374 -12.26 -3.09 4.32
C ASP A 374 -12.22 -4.24 5.33
N SER A 375 -13.32 -4.47 6.04
CA SER A 375 -13.42 -5.49 7.10
C SER A 375 -14.15 -6.76 6.68
N ASP A 376 -14.71 -6.81 5.47
CA ASP A 376 -15.67 -7.84 5.08
C ASP A 376 -15.05 -9.09 4.44
N SER A 377 -13.74 -9.07 4.20
CA SER A 377 -13.04 -10.20 3.62
C SER A 377 -12.74 -11.26 4.68
N PRO A 378 -13.20 -12.51 4.51
CA PRO A 378 -12.82 -13.59 5.40
C PRO A 378 -11.34 -13.91 5.23
N GLN A 379 -10.61 -13.88 6.31
CA GLN A 379 -9.15 -14.07 6.31
C GLN A 379 -8.81 -15.56 6.50
N PHE A 380 -9.21 -16.40 5.53
CA PHE A 380 -9.03 -17.85 5.62
C PHE A 380 -7.57 -18.27 5.71
N SER A 381 -6.66 -17.59 4.99
CA SER A 381 -5.24 -17.83 5.10
C SER A 381 -4.72 -17.60 6.53
N THR A 382 -5.16 -16.53 7.19
CA THR A 382 -4.83 -16.25 8.58
C THR A 382 -5.45 -17.28 9.52
N LEU A 383 -6.66 -17.76 9.24
CA LEU A 383 -7.30 -18.82 10.02
C LEU A 383 -6.50 -20.12 9.93
N ILE A 384 -6.05 -20.52 8.73
CA ILE A 384 -5.17 -21.68 8.56
C ILE A 384 -3.89 -21.51 9.38
N HIS A 385 -3.23 -20.34 9.27
CA HIS A 385 -2.06 -20.02 10.06
C HIS A 385 -2.32 -20.23 11.57
N GLN A 386 -3.46 -19.75 12.08
CA GLN A 386 -3.79 -19.85 13.49
C GLN A 386 -4.18 -21.26 13.92
N ILE A 387 -4.81 -22.07 13.05
CA ILE A 387 -5.05 -23.51 13.30
C ILE A 387 -3.70 -24.22 13.50
N LEU A 388 -2.77 -24.06 12.55
CA LEU A 388 -1.44 -24.67 12.63
C LEU A 388 -0.66 -24.20 13.87
N SER A 389 -0.77 -22.91 14.23
CA SER A 389 -0.14 -22.34 15.42
C SER A 389 -0.69 -22.96 16.70
N VAL A 390 -2.01 -23.12 16.84
CA VAL A 390 -2.63 -23.77 18.00
C VAL A 390 -2.17 -25.22 18.13
N LEU A 391 -2.21 -25.97 17.03
CA LEU A 391 -1.74 -27.38 17.02
C LEU A 391 -0.26 -27.47 17.39
N ARG A 392 0.58 -26.57 16.89
CA ARG A 392 2.00 -26.49 17.26
C ARG A 392 2.22 -26.18 18.74
N GLN A 393 1.41 -25.27 19.30
CA GLN A 393 1.49 -24.87 20.71
C GLN A 393 1.05 -26.00 21.65
N THR A 394 -0.03 -26.71 21.30
CA THR A 394 -0.67 -27.68 22.21
C THR A 394 -0.25 -29.13 21.98
N GLY A 395 0.41 -29.42 20.85
CA GLY A 395 0.75 -30.79 20.42
C GLY A 395 -0.42 -31.56 19.82
N GLY A 396 -1.64 -31.05 19.94
CA GLY A 396 -2.88 -31.63 19.40
C GLY A 396 -4.11 -31.02 20.03
N CYS A 397 -5.25 -31.07 19.32
CA CYS A 397 -6.49 -30.47 19.78
C CYS A 397 -7.70 -31.07 19.05
N HIS A 398 -8.81 -31.25 19.75
CA HIS A 398 -10.07 -31.63 19.10
C HIS A 398 -10.63 -30.49 18.24
N ALA A 399 -11.28 -30.83 17.10
CA ALA A 399 -11.87 -29.84 16.18
C ALA A 399 -12.83 -28.87 16.89
N LYS A 400 -13.64 -29.38 17.84
CA LYS A 400 -14.54 -28.55 18.64
C LYS A 400 -13.76 -27.51 19.48
N ARG A 401 -12.64 -27.89 20.07
CA ARG A 401 -11.82 -26.96 20.84
C ARG A 401 -11.12 -25.94 19.97
N LEU A 402 -10.65 -26.30 18.77
CA LEU A 402 -10.15 -25.35 17.76
C LEU A 402 -11.22 -24.34 17.36
N GLN A 403 -12.44 -24.78 17.14
CA GLN A 403 -13.58 -23.91 16.84
C GLN A 403 -13.86 -22.93 18.00
N GLU A 404 -13.92 -23.42 19.23
CA GLU A 404 -14.11 -22.59 20.41
C GLU A 404 -13.00 -21.53 20.54
N LEU A 405 -11.73 -21.93 20.34
CA LEU A 405 -10.57 -21.03 20.47
C LEU A 405 -10.52 -19.96 19.38
N LEU A 406 -10.93 -20.26 18.16
CA LEU A 406 -10.71 -19.39 17.01
C LEU A 406 -11.97 -18.68 16.50
N LEU A 407 -13.14 -19.36 16.54
CA LEU A 407 -14.37 -18.87 15.93
C LEU A 407 -15.36 -18.29 16.92
N SER A 408 -15.43 -18.78 18.19
CA SER A 408 -16.51 -18.37 19.10
C SER A 408 -16.51 -16.88 19.41
N HIS A 409 -15.33 -16.27 19.39
CA HIS A 409 -15.12 -14.84 19.65
C HIS A 409 -14.02 -14.30 18.73
N GLY A 410 -13.97 -13.00 18.56
CA GLY A 410 -12.81 -12.32 17.95
C GLY A 410 -12.78 -12.31 16.44
N ALA A 411 -11.61 -12.58 15.86
CA ALA A 411 -11.29 -12.26 14.47
C ALA A 411 -12.00 -13.15 13.42
N PHE A 412 -12.34 -14.38 13.77
CA PHE A 412 -12.92 -15.37 12.84
C PHE A 412 -14.37 -15.72 13.14
N ARG A 413 -15.06 -14.96 13.99
CA ARG A 413 -16.44 -15.26 14.40
C ARG A 413 -17.44 -15.26 13.25
N GLU A 414 -17.16 -14.56 12.17
CA GLU A 414 -18.01 -14.50 10.97
C GLU A 414 -17.77 -15.70 10.02
N VAL A 415 -16.79 -16.56 10.31
CA VAL A 415 -16.53 -17.75 9.51
C VAL A 415 -17.57 -18.81 9.82
N ALA A 416 -18.32 -19.23 8.80
CA ALA A 416 -19.32 -20.26 8.95
C ALA A 416 -18.69 -21.61 9.33
N ASN A 417 -19.40 -22.41 10.14
CA ASN A 417 -18.93 -23.74 10.56
C ASN A 417 -18.69 -24.68 9.35
N SER A 418 -19.45 -24.53 8.27
CA SER A 418 -19.23 -25.25 7.02
C SER A 418 -17.88 -24.92 6.41
N HIS A 419 -17.53 -23.64 6.31
CA HIS A 419 -16.23 -23.18 5.79
C HIS A 419 -15.07 -23.66 6.67
N PHE A 420 -15.23 -23.61 8.00
CA PHE A 420 -14.22 -24.14 8.93
C PHE A 420 -14.00 -25.65 8.73
N ALA A 421 -15.09 -26.44 8.57
CA ALA A 421 -14.98 -27.86 8.29
C ALA A 421 -14.32 -28.14 6.93
N MET A 422 -14.59 -27.33 5.90
CA MET A 422 -13.93 -27.42 4.60
C MET A 422 -12.43 -27.14 4.71
N ILE A 423 -12.04 -26.11 5.48
CA ILE A 423 -10.63 -25.78 5.74
C ILE A 423 -9.93 -26.97 6.41
N LEU A 424 -10.51 -27.54 7.47
CA LEU A 424 -9.89 -28.70 8.15
C LEU A 424 -9.73 -29.90 7.22
N ARG A 425 -10.72 -30.21 6.38
CA ARG A 425 -10.62 -31.30 5.38
C ARG A 425 -9.51 -30.97 4.34
N GLY A 426 -9.45 -29.72 3.85
CA GLY A 426 -8.41 -29.29 2.91
C GLY A 426 -7.01 -29.44 3.52
N LEU A 427 -6.83 -29.05 4.78
CA LEU A 427 -5.56 -29.21 5.49
C LEU A 427 -5.18 -30.71 5.66
N GLY A 428 -6.15 -31.57 5.95
CA GLY A 428 -5.94 -33.02 6.02
C GLY A 428 -5.54 -33.60 4.67
N SER A 429 -6.27 -33.24 3.59
CA SER A 429 -5.98 -33.73 2.23
C SER A 429 -4.61 -33.26 1.71
N ASN A 430 -4.09 -32.16 2.21
CA ASN A 430 -2.76 -31.61 1.88
C ASN A 430 -1.67 -32.04 2.89
N GLU A 431 -1.93 -33.02 3.77
CA GLU A 431 -0.97 -33.55 4.75
C GLU A 431 -0.37 -32.51 5.71
N LEU A 432 -1.13 -31.42 6.01
CA LEU A 432 -0.71 -30.46 7.02
C LEU A 432 -1.17 -30.87 8.42
N ILE A 433 -2.31 -31.54 8.51
CA ILE A 433 -2.87 -32.06 9.75
C ILE A 433 -3.32 -33.50 9.58
N GLU A 434 -3.37 -34.24 10.68
CA GLU A 434 -3.85 -35.59 10.74
C GLU A 434 -4.81 -35.78 11.93
N GLN A 435 -5.86 -36.59 11.76
CA GLN A 435 -6.76 -36.90 12.86
C GLN A 435 -6.40 -38.25 13.44
N MET A 436 -6.09 -38.26 14.73
CA MET A 436 -5.81 -39.46 15.51
C MET A 436 -7.08 -40.29 15.77
N PRO A 437 -6.95 -41.61 16.06
CA PRO A 437 -8.10 -42.44 16.47
C PRO A 437 -8.88 -41.91 17.68
N THR A 438 -8.23 -41.13 18.54
CA THR A 438 -8.84 -40.41 19.68
C THR A 438 -9.78 -39.29 19.26
N GLY A 439 -9.75 -38.86 17.98
CA GLY A 439 -10.45 -37.71 17.45
C GLY A 439 -9.68 -36.38 17.56
N GLU A 440 -8.50 -36.42 18.16
CA GLU A 440 -7.60 -35.25 18.20
C GLU A 440 -6.97 -34.99 16.84
N ILE A 441 -6.81 -33.74 16.50
CA ILE A 441 -6.09 -33.27 15.32
C ILE A 441 -4.69 -32.85 15.75
N ILE A 442 -3.68 -33.37 15.05
CA ILE A 442 -2.25 -33.06 15.24
C ILE A 442 -1.67 -32.52 13.94
N LEU A 443 -0.47 -31.95 14.01
CA LEU A 443 0.29 -31.61 12.80
C LEU A 443 0.78 -32.90 12.13
N ALA A 444 0.59 -32.98 10.82
CA ALA A 444 1.23 -33.98 9.96
C ALA A 444 2.65 -33.50 9.55
N PRO A 445 3.50 -34.34 8.94
CA PRO A 445 4.90 -34.00 8.65
C PRO A 445 5.10 -32.70 7.90
N LEU A 446 4.25 -32.38 6.92
CA LEU A 446 4.32 -31.12 6.19
C LEU A 446 3.94 -29.93 7.09
N GLY A 447 2.93 -30.08 7.95
CA GLY A 447 2.53 -29.07 8.92
C GLY A 447 3.63 -28.79 9.96
N GLU A 448 4.32 -29.85 10.43
CA GLU A 448 5.48 -29.70 11.31
C GLU A 448 6.61 -28.94 10.63
N TYR A 449 6.96 -29.31 9.39
CA TYR A 449 7.99 -28.62 8.60
C TYR A 449 7.70 -27.13 8.45
N ILE A 450 6.47 -26.77 8.04
CA ILE A 450 6.05 -25.37 7.87
C ILE A 450 6.12 -24.59 9.19
N THR A 451 5.61 -25.18 10.29
CA THR A 451 5.55 -24.49 11.58
C THR A 451 6.89 -24.35 12.28
N HIS A 452 7.95 -25.07 11.84
CA HIS A 452 9.32 -24.88 12.32
C HIS A 452 10.07 -23.76 11.62
N ALA A 453 9.63 -23.33 10.45
CA ALA A 453 10.28 -22.28 9.70
C ALA A 453 10.09 -20.92 10.38
N LYS A 454 11.14 -20.07 10.38
CA LYS A 454 11.09 -18.74 11.01
C LYS A 454 10.07 -17.80 10.40
N ASP A 455 9.78 -17.95 9.12
CA ASP A 455 8.78 -17.16 8.41
C ASP A 455 7.35 -17.51 8.82
N PHE A 456 7.15 -18.65 9.50
CA PHE A 456 5.85 -19.06 10.02
C PHE A 456 5.28 -18.06 11.04
N TYR A 457 6.10 -17.35 11.79
CA TYR A 457 5.60 -16.39 12.79
C TYR A 457 4.82 -15.21 12.19
N ALA A 458 4.95 -14.97 10.89
CA ALA A 458 4.14 -13.98 10.15
C ALA A 458 3.00 -14.68 9.41
N ALA A 459 1.77 -14.17 9.56
CA ALA A 459 0.59 -14.69 8.87
C ALA A 459 0.56 -14.32 7.37
N PHE A 460 1.37 -13.34 6.95
CA PHE A 460 1.50 -12.87 5.57
C PHE A 460 2.73 -13.45 4.88
N THR A 461 2.73 -13.46 3.56
CA THR A 461 3.87 -13.94 2.74
C THR A 461 5.03 -12.98 2.84
N GLY A 462 6.18 -13.45 3.31
CA GLY A 462 7.45 -12.76 3.15
C GLY A 462 7.90 -12.89 1.69
N VAL A 463 8.37 -11.80 1.10
CA VAL A 463 9.04 -11.83 -0.22
C VAL A 463 10.42 -12.45 -0.03
N THR A 464 10.81 -13.40 -0.89
CA THR A 464 12.19 -13.89 -0.93
C THR A 464 13.10 -12.73 -1.31
N GLU A 465 14.00 -12.36 -0.42
CA GLU A 465 14.93 -11.25 -0.62
C GLU A 465 16.36 -11.77 -0.69
N TYR A 466 17.11 -11.26 -1.65
CA TYR A 466 18.55 -11.48 -1.78
C TYR A 466 19.31 -10.32 -1.15
N SER A 467 20.37 -10.62 -0.38
CA SER A 467 21.32 -9.61 0.10
C SER A 467 22.23 -9.16 -1.04
N ILE A 468 22.26 -7.85 -1.28
CA ILE A 468 23.13 -7.24 -2.29
C ILE A 468 24.44 -6.82 -1.61
N ARG A 469 25.55 -7.33 -2.09
CA ARG A 469 26.86 -7.14 -1.45
C ARG A 469 27.92 -6.64 -2.43
N GLN A 470 28.82 -5.83 -1.92
CA GLN A 470 30.09 -5.48 -2.54
C GLN A 470 31.19 -6.04 -1.64
N GLY A 471 31.65 -7.25 -1.92
CA GLY A 471 32.58 -7.96 -1.04
C GLY A 471 32.00 -8.17 0.36
N GLN A 472 32.60 -7.55 1.37
CA GLN A 472 32.14 -7.66 2.77
C GLN A 472 31.02 -6.64 3.14
N LEU A 473 30.77 -5.66 2.28
CA LEU A 473 29.81 -4.58 2.55
C LEU A 473 28.40 -5.00 2.12
N ASP A 474 27.47 -5.05 3.08
CA ASP A 474 26.03 -5.22 2.80
C ASP A 474 25.43 -3.86 2.38
N ILE A 475 24.98 -3.76 1.12
CA ILE A 475 24.40 -2.55 0.56
C ILE A 475 22.89 -2.50 0.85
N GLY A 476 22.24 -3.68 0.87
CA GLY A 476 20.79 -3.80 1.10
C GLY A 476 20.23 -5.11 0.59
N LYS A 477 18.90 -5.15 0.41
CA LYS A 477 18.18 -6.35 -0.04
C LYS A 477 17.21 -6.01 -1.15
N LEU A 478 17.10 -6.91 -2.13
CA LEU A 478 16.11 -6.80 -3.19
C LEU A 478 15.25 -8.06 -3.27
N PRO A 479 13.94 -7.92 -3.59
CA PRO A 479 13.11 -9.08 -3.92
C PRO A 479 13.70 -9.82 -5.12
N GLU A 480 13.58 -11.13 -5.13
CA GLU A 480 13.99 -12.00 -6.24
C GLU A 480 13.52 -11.48 -7.61
N THR A 481 12.27 -11.02 -7.68
CA THR A 481 11.64 -10.46 -8.89
C THR A 481 12.28 -9.14 -9.37
N SER A 482 13.13 -8.52 -8.56
CA SER A 482 13.78 -7.23 -8.86
C SER A 482 15.27 -7.38 -9.11
N ILE A 483 15.79 -8.60 -9.18
CA ILE A 483 17.20 -8.88 -9.45
C ILE A 483 17.38 -9.10 -10.94
N PRO A 484 18.17 -8.24 -11.62
CA PRO A 484 18.50 -8.44 -13.03
C PRO A 484 19.50 -9.60 -13.18
N PRO A 485 19.59 -10.19 -14.37
CA PRO A 485 20.61 -11.21 -14.68
C PRO A 485 22.04 -10.73 -14.44
N GLU A 486 22.97 -11.68 -14.31
CA GLU A 486 24.41 -11.40 -14.24
C GLU A 486 24.88 -10.59 -15.46
N GLY A 487 25.73 -9.59 -15.22
CA GLY A 487 26.22 -8.64 -16.21
C GLY A 487 25.30 -7.40 -16.40
N GLU A 488 24.07 -7.46 -15.99
CA GLU A 488 23.13 -6.34 -16.06
C GLU A 488 23.27 -5.37 -14.88
N HIS A 489 22.59 -4.21 -14.96
CA HIS A 489 22.73 -3.13 -14.00
C HIS A 489 21.52 -3.02 -13.08
N LEU A 490 21.76 -2.67 -11.83
CA LEU A 490 20.73 -2.29 -10.84
C LEU A 490 21.06 -0.95 -10.19
N LEU A 491 20.03 -0.29 -9.65
CA LEU A 491 20.17 0.91 -8.81
C LEU A 491 19.85 0.54 -7.37
N LEU A 492 20.72 0.89 -6.46
CA LEU A 492 20.52 0.73 -5.03
C LEU A 492 21.36 1.74 -4.25
N ASN A 493 20.72 2.41 -3.28
CA ASN A 493 21.31 3.49 -2.47
C ASN A 493 21.80 4.68 -3.33
N GLY A 494 21.03 5.04 -4.38
CA GLY A 494 21.35 6.14 -5.30
C GLY A 494 22.64 5.91 -6.10
N ARG A 495 23.04 4.67 -6.32
CA ARG A 495 24.24 4.29 -7.06
C ARG A 495 23.96 3.17 -8.03
N ARG A 496 24.69 3.17 -9.14
CA ARG A 496 24.64 2.11 -10.15
C ARG A 496 25.61 0.99 -9.81
N TRP A 497 25.09 -0.22 -9.93
CA TRP A 497 25.82 -1.45 -9.68
C TRP A 497 25.64 -2.39 -10.86
N ARG A 498 26.67 -3.15 -11.20
CA ARG A 498 26.60 -4.27 -12.13
C ARG A 498 26.58 -5.56 -11.33
N VAL A 499 25.68 -6.47 -11.64
CA VAL A 499 25.61 -7.80 -11.06
C VAL A 499 26.76 -8.62 -11.57
N GLU A 500 27.60 -9.14 -10.67
CA GLU A 500 28.70 -10.04 -11.03
C GLU A 500 28.30 -11.50 -10.87
N GLN A 501 27.66 -11.85 -9.76
CA GLN A 501 27.31 -13.22 -9.44
C GLN A 501 26.02 -13.28 -8.62
N ILE A 502 25.20 -14.30 -8.89
CA ILE A 502 23.98 -14.60 -8.14
C ILE A 502 24.12 -15.98 -7.48
N ASP A 503 24.15 -16.02 -6.14
CA ASP A 503 24.08 -17.25 -5.37
C ASP A 503 22.65 -17.46 -4.84
N SER A 504 21.87 -18.27 -5.56
CA SER A 504 20.48 -18.58 -5.21
C SER A 504 20.34 -19.46 -3.95
N ARG A 505 21.39 -20.14 -3.52
CA ARG A 505 21.35 -20.95 -2.28
C ARG A 505 21.61 -20.11 -1.04
N ALA A 506 22.58 -19.19 -1.14
CA ALA A 506 22.90 -18.25 -0.07
C ALA A 506 21.96 -17.04 -0.07
N LEU A 507 21.14 -16.83 -1.11
CA LEU A 507 20.34 -15.64 -1.36
C LEU A 507 21.19 -14.36 -1.34
N VAL A 508 22.31 -14.38 -2.08
CA VAL A 508 23.29 -13.29 -2.17
C VAL A 508 23.52 -12.92 -3.62
N VAL A 509 23.60 -11.63 -3.89
CA VAL A 509 24.02 -11.06 -5.18
C VAL A 509 25.28 -10.23 -4.95
N GLU A 510 26.37 -10.62 -5.57
CA GLU A 510 27.63 -9.84 -5.58
C GLU A 510 27.57 -8.78 -6.69
N VAL A 511 27.91 -7.53 -6.34
CA VAL A 511 27.85 -6.41 -7.25
C VAL A 511 29.13 -5.58 -7.21
N VAL A 512 29.43 -4.90 -8.33
CA VAL A 512 30.52 -3.92 -8.42
C VAL A 512 29.97 -2.56 -8.87
N PRO A 513 30.62 -1.44 -8.48
CA PRO A 513 30.24 -0.12 -8.96
C PRO A 513 30.23 -0.05 -10.48
N ALA A 514 29.23 0.59 -11.06
CA ALA A 514 29.10 0.71 -12.50
C ALA A 514 28.81 2.17 -12.91
N HIS A 515 29.26 2.52 -14.13
CA HIS A 515 29.00 3.80 -14.77
C HIS A 515 28.33 3.54 -16.12
N GLY A 516 27.38 4.38 -16.53
CA GLY A 516 26.74 4.25 -17.85
C GLY A 516 25.26 4.67 -17.87
N LYS A 517 24.66 4.69 -19.06
CA LYS A 517 23.26 5.17 -19.29
C LYS A 517 22.22 4.04 -19.36
N LYS A 518 22.60 2.77 -19.23
CA LYS A 518 21.67 1.65 -19.36
C LYS A 518 20.63 1.67 -18.22
N ALA A 519 19.34 1.65 -18.56
CA ALA A 519 18.28 1.71 -17.58
C ALA A 519 18.16 0.40 -16.79
N PRO A 520 18.05 0.43 -15.46
CA PRO A 520 17.89 -0.77 -14.65
C PRO A 520 16.45 -1.28 -14.65
N PHE A 521 16.27 -2.58 -14.43
CA PHE A 521 14.98 -3.26 -14.32
C PHE A 521 14.34 -3.04 -12.94
N PHE A 522 13.00 -2.89 -12.89
CA PHE A 522 12.24 -2.79 -11.65
C PHE A 522 10.80 -3.28 -11.83
N GLY A 523 10.29 -4.06 -10.88
CA GLY A 523 8.89 -4.44 -10.79
C GLY A 523 8.11 -3.54 -9.82
N GLY A 524 6.81 -3.36 -10.02
CA GLY A 524 5.93 -2.62 -9.11
C GLY A 524 4.47 -3.04 -9.28
N THR A 525 3.69 -3.02 -8.19
CA THR A 525 2.25 -3.28 -8.18
C THR A 525 1.49 -1.97 -8.03
N ALA A 526 0.39 -1.82 -8.80
CA ALA A 526 -0.55 -0.71 -8.63
C ALA A 526 -1.35 -0.88 -7.32
N GLY A 527 -1.61 0.22 -6.61
CA GLY A 527 -2.43 0.22 -5.40
C GLY A 527 -3.92 0.27 -5.71
N VAL A 528 -4.73 0.04 -4.68
CA VAL A 528 -6.21 0.08 -4.75
C VAL A 528 -6.70 1.50 -4.51
N ILE A 529 -7.66 1.96 -5.33
CA ILE A 529 -8.31 3.26 -5.22
C ILE A 529 -9.76 3.06 -4.78
N HIS A 530 -10.20 3.82 -3.77
CA HIS A 530 -11.58 3.80 -3.30
C HIS A 530 -12.51 4.53 -4.29
N THR A 531 -13.77 4.06 -4.43
CA THR A 531 -14.79 4.63 -5.34
C THR A 531 -15.01 6.13 -5.13
N ARG A 532 -15.00 6.63 -3.91
CA ARG A 532 -15.15 8.07 -3.63
C ARG A 532 -14.03 8.92 -4.24
N ILE A 533 -12.79 8.41 -4.32
CA ILE A 533 -11.69 9.11 -4.97
C ILE A 533 -11.97 9.27 -6.47
N ALA A 534 -12.39 8.18 -7.14
CA ALA A 534 -12.71 8.20 -8.56
C ALA A 534 -13.93 9.12 -8.85
N ALA A 535 -14.94 9.09 -8.01
CA ALA A 535 -16.09 10.01 -8.09
C ALA A 535 -15.64 11.47 -7.97
N THR A 536 -14.75 11.78 -7.02
CA THR A 536 -14.22 13.15 -6.84
C THR A 536 -13.35 13.56 -8.04
N MET A 537 -12.59 12.63 -8.66
CA MET A 537 -11.88 12.92 -9.92
C MET A 537 -12.85 13.36 -11.02
N ARG A 538 -14.03 12.71 -11.14
CA ARG A 538 -15.10 13.15 -12.05
C ARG A 538 -15.61 14.54 -11.70
N GLU A 539 -15.86 14.82 -10.40
CA GLU A 539 -16.30 16.14 -9.91
C GLU A 539 -15.27 17.23 -10.29
N VAL A 540 -13.95 16.94 -10.11
CA VAL A 540 -12.85 17.84 -10.51
C VAL A 540 -12.87 18.10 -12.01
N LEU A 541 -13.05 17.06 -12.84
CA LEU A 541 -13.04 17.14 -14.29
C LEU A 541 -14.22 17.95 -14.83
N THR A 542 -15.43 17.73 -14.30
CA THR A 542 -16.66 18.38 -14.75
C THR A 542 -16.92 19.75 -14.11
N GLY A 543 -16.28 20.01 -12.97
CA GLY A 543 -16.46 21.21 -12.19
C GLY A 543 -15.81 22.45 -12.83
N LYS A 544 -16.21 23.63 -12.29
CA LYS A 544 -15.63 24.92 -12.68
C LYS A 544 -14.79 25.54 -11.55
N SER A 545 -14.58 24.82 -10.46
CA SER A 545 -13.85 25.32 -9.31
C SER A 545 -12.42 25.65 -9.67
N VAL A 546 -11.95 26.79 -9.14
CA VAL A 546 -10.54 27.22 -9.20
C VAL A 546 -9.90 26.79 -7.88
N TYR A 547 -8.83 26.02 -7.98
CA TYR A 547 -8.12 25.51 -6.81
C TYR A 547 -6.89 26.37 -6.54
N THR A 548 -6.90 27.12 -5.46
CA THR A 548 -5.85 28.10 -5.10
C THR A 548 -4.49 27.47 -4.79
N TYR A 549 -4.46 26.19 -4.51
CA TYR A 549 -3.23 25.43 -4.24
C TYR A 549 -2.55 24.89 -5.51
N LEU A 550 -3.19 25.01 -6.69
CA LEU A 550 -2.54 24.64 -7.95
C LEU A 550 -1.53 25.70 -8.35
N GLN A 551 -0.33 25.27 -8.69
CA GLN A 551 0.64 26.15 -9.36
C GLN A 551 0.20 26.38 -10.81
N VAL A 552 0.78 27.39 -11.46
CA VAL A 552 0.35 27.90 -12.79
C VAL A 552 0.33 26.80 -13.84
N ASP A 553 1.34 25.93 -13.85
CA ASP A 553 1.46 24.77 -14.76
C ASP A 553 0.33 23.76 -14.56
N ALA A 554 0.06 23.36 -13.32
CA ALA A 554 -1.01 22.43 -12.98
C ALA A 554 -2.41 23.02 -13.26
N ALA A 555 -2.61 24.31 -12.97
CA ALA A 555 -3.86 25.00 -13.25
C ALA A 555 -4.17 25.04 -14.76
N ARG A 556 -3.18 25.43 -15.57
CA ARG A 556 -3.30 25.46 -17.05
C ARG A 556 -3.58 24.06 -17.62
N LEU A 557 -2.87 23.05 -17.11
CA LEU A 557 -3.09 21.66 -17.52
C LEU A 557 -4.52 21.20 -17.21
N LEU A 558 -5.03 21.50 -16.00
CA LEU A 558 -6.41 21.16 -15.63
C LEU A 558 -7.43 21.84 -16.54
N GLU A 559 -7.23 23.12 -16.91
CA GLU A 559 -8.10 23.82 -17.85
C GLU A 559 -8.11 23.12 -19.22
N GLY A 560 -6.95 22.74 -19.73
CA GLY A 560 -6.83 21.98 -20.98
C GLY A 560 -7.53 20.64 -20.92
N VAL A 561 -7.32 19.88 -19.85
CA VAL A 561 -7.97 18.57 -19.61
C VAL A 561 -9.50 18.70 -19.54
N ARG A 562 -10.02 19.73 -18.86
CA ARG A 562 -11.47 20.03 -18.81
C ARG A 562 -12.04 20.38 -20.18
N ALA A 563 -11.34 21.21 -20.94
CA ALA A 563 -11.75 21.56 -22.31
C ALA A 563 -11.76 20.33 -23.21
N TYR A 564 -10.75 19.47 -23.12
CA TYR A 564 -10.67 18.23 -23.88
C TYR A 564 -11.79 17.24 -23.50
N ALA A 565 -12.02 17.01 -22.21
CA ALA A 565 -13.11 16.16 -21.74
C ALA A 565 -14.49 16.67 -22.21
N LYS A 566 -14.71 17.99 -22.20
CA LYS A 566 -15.94 18.61 -22.70
C LYS A 566 -16.09 18.44 -24.22
N LYS A 567 -15.03 18.61 -25.00
CA LYS A 567 -15.04 18.39 -26.46
C LYS A 567 -15.45 16.96 -26.79
N LEU A 568 -14.92 15.98 -26.07
CA LEU A 568 -15.26 14.56 -26.22
C LEU A 568 -16.56 14.16 -25.51
N ARG A 569 -17.18 15.07 -24.74
CA ARG A 569 -18.40 14.79 -23.97
C ARG A 569 -18.28 13.58 -23.03
N ILE A 570 -17.07 13.35 -22.47
CA ILE A 570 -16.72 12.15 -21.71
C ILE A 570 -17.66 11.87 -20.52
N CYS A 571 -18.16 12.93 -19.87
CA CYS A 571 -19.08 12.79 -18.72
C CYS A 571 -20.56 12.97 -19.10
N GLU A 572 -20.87 13.27 -20.37
CA GLU A 572 -22.21 13.46 -20.88
C GLU A 572 -22.70 12.24 -21.65
N LEU A 573 -21.79 11.60 -22.41
CA LEU A 573 -22.08 10.38 -23.15
C LEU A 573 -21.87 9.16 -22.25
N PRO A 574 -22.67 8.09 -22.40
CA PRO A 574 -22.49 6.86 -21.65
C PRO A 574 -21.19 6.13 -22.02
N TRP A 575 -20.77 6.23 -23.28
CA TRP A 575 -19.50 5.72 -23.80
C TRP A 575 -19.11 6.48 -25.07
N LEU A 576 -17.84 6.38 -25.43
CA LEU A 576 -17.33 6.82 -26.72
C LEU A 576 -17.36 5.63 -27.69
N ASP A 577 -18.23 5.69 -28.71
CA ASP A 577 -18.36 4.65 -29.72
C ASP A 577 -17.23 4.75 -30.73
N ARG A 578 -16.51 3.65 -30.96
CA ARG A 578 -15.42 3.51 -31.93
C ARG A 578 -15.75 2.47 -33.03
N GLY A 579 -17.04 2.14 -33.20
CA GLY A 579 -17.54 1.13 -34.12
C GLY A 579 -17.47 -0.27 -33.52
N ASN A 580 -16.29 -0.89 -33.48
CA ASN A 580 -16.10 -2.24 -32.93
C ASN A 580 -15.74 -2.25 -31.46
N SER A 581 -15.63 -1.10 -30.81
CA SER A 581 -15.37 -1.00 -29.40
C SER A 581 -15.99 0.25 -28.78
N CYS A 582 -16.27 0.20 -27.48
CA CYS A 582 -16.82 1.30 -26.71
C CYS A 582 -15.90 1.61 -25.53
N LEU A 583 -15.43 2.84 -25.44
CA LEU A 583 -14.63 3.33 -24.32
C LEU A 583 -15.53 3.94 -23.26
N VAL A 584 -15.47 3.44 -22.06
CA VAL A 584 -16.28 3.83 -20.90
C VAL A 584 -15.41 4.39 -19.80
N PHE A 585 -15.87 5.45 -19.14
CA PHE A 585 -15.27 6.01 -17.93
C PHE A 585 -16.23 5.77 -16.74
N PRO A 586 -16.07 4.67 -16.00
CA PRO A 586 -17.04 4.28 -14.96
C PRO A 586 -16.98 5.15 -13.71
N TRP A 587 -15.88 5.87 -13.49
CA TRP A 587 -15.63 6.71 -12.30
C TRP A 587 -15.86 6.00 -10.98
N THR A 588 -15.46 4.74 -10.92
CA THR A 588 -15.55 3.88 -9.75
C THR A 588 -14.18 3.42 -9.28
N GLY A 589 -14.11 2.89 -8.07
CA GLY A 589 -12.88 2.39 -7.48
C GLY A 589 -12.39 1.08 -8.09
N SER A 590 -11.22 0.63 -7.64
CA SER A 590 -10.57 -0.57 -8.20
C SER A 590 -11.44 -1.82 -8.11
N LYS A 591 -12.20 -2.04 -7.02
CA LYS A 591 -13.12 -3.17 -6.89
C LYS A 591 -14.27 -3.11 -7.91
N GLY A 592 -14.87 -1.94 -8.10
CA GLY A 592 -15.91 -1.72 -9.10
C GLY A 592 -15.41 -1.96 -10.52
N MET A 593 -14.22 -1.45 -10.86
CA MET A 593 -13.55 -1.68 -12.15
C MET A 593 -13.32 -3.17 -12.42
N GLN A 594 -12.78 -3.91 -11.44
CA GLN A 594 -12.57 -5.37 -11.55
C GLN A 594 -13.89 -6.13 -11.70
N THR A 595 -14.95 -5.68 -11.02
CA THR A 595 -16.28 -6.31 -11.13
C THR A 595 -16.87 -6.10 -12.51
N LEU A 596 -16.83 -4.87 -13.06
CA LEU A 596 -17.26 -4.58 -14.42
C LEU A 596 -16.53 -5.44 -15.46
N ARG A 597 -15.20 -5.59 -15.29
CA ARG A 597 -14.37 -6.49 -16.10
C ARG A 597 -14.82 -7.94 -15.99
N ALA A 598 -15.07 -8.43 -14.77
CA ALA A 598 -15.49 -9.82 -14.55
C ALA A 598 -16.88 -10.10 -15.15
N CYS A 599 -17.85 -9.17 -15.00
CA CYS A 599 -19.16 -9.24 -15.64
C CYS A 599 -19.06 -9.33 -17.16
N ALA A 600 -18.23 -8.49 -17.79
CA ALA A 600 -18.02 -8.52 -19.22
C ALA A 600 -17.45 -9.85 -19.70
N LYS A 601 -16.40 -10.35 -19.02
CA LYS A 601 -15.77 -11.64 -19.35
C LYS A 601 -16.73 -12.82 -19.19
N SER A 602 -17.60 -12.81 -18.17
CA SER A 602 -18.60 -13.88 -17.99
C SER A 602 -19.62 -13.96 -19.13
N GLU A 603 -19.82 -12.86 -19.87
CA GLU A 603 -20.65 -12.77 -21.06
C GLU A 603 -19.86 -12.91 -22.38
N GLY A 604 -18.57 -13.25 -22.31
CA GLY A 604 -17.71 -13.41 -23.48
C GLY A 604 -17.30 -12.08 -24.14
N ILE A 605 -17.44 -10.94 -23.44
CA ILE A 605 -17.01 -9.63 -23.96
C ILE A 605 -15.55 -9.42 -23.53
N GLU A 606 -14.67 -9.25 -24.52
CA GLU A 606 -13.28 -8.87 -24.27
C GLU A 606 -13.20 -7.41 -23.82
N VAL A 607 -12.35 -7.15 -22.81
CA VAL A 607 -12.16 -5.82 -22.27
C VAL A 607 -10.69 -5.53 -21.99
N ASP A 608 -10.29 -4.30 -22.30
CA ASP A 608 -9.03 -3.71 -21.89
C ASP A 608 -9.31 -2.67 -20.80
N MET A 609 -8.59 -2.74 -19.68
CA MET A 609 -8.81 -1.88 -18.53
C MET A 609 -7.57 -1.04 -18.26
N GLU A 610 -7.75 0.27 -18.24
CA GLU A 610 -6.76 1.26 -17.80
C GLU A 610 -7.07 1.72 -16.35
N SER A 611 -6.50 2.84 -15.89
CA SER A 611 -6.65 3.26 -14.49
C SER A 611 -8.03 3.83 -14.16
N ILE A 612 -8.67 4.53 -15.11
CA ILE A 612 -10.00 5.16 -14.94
C ILE A 612 -10.97 4.82 -16.06
N SER A 613 -10.58 3.98 -17.03
CA SER A 613 -11.41 3.62 -18.17
C SER A 613 -11.40 2.12 -18.46
N ILE A 614 -12.44 1.67 -19.17
CA ILE A 614 -12.58 0.31 -19.70
C ILE A 614 -12.98 0.41 -21.16
N THR A 615 -12.21 -0.25 -22.03
CA THR A 615 -12.57 -0.43 -23.43
C THR A 615 -13.24 -1.80 -23.60
N TYR A 616 -14.53 -1.80 -23.97
CA TYR A 616 -15.28 -3.02 -24.29
C TYR A 616 -15.19 -3.26 -25.80
N ARG A 617 -14.76 -4.44 -26.20
CA ARG A 617 -14.65 -4.85 -27.61
C ARG A 617 -16.00 -5.37 -28.11
N CYS A 618 -16.96 -4.47 -28.19
CA CYS A 618 -18.31 -4.75 -28.67
C CYS A 618 -18.97 -3.46 -29.18
N ASP A 619 -20.09 -3.60 -29.90
CA ASP A 619 -20.89 -2.48 -30.41
C ASP A 619 -21.74 -1.80 -29.31
N SER A 620 -22.28 -0.63 -29.63
CA SER A 620 -23.11 0.18 -28.74
C SER A 620 -24.39 -0.53 -28.26
N ARG A 621 -24.94 -1.46 -29.03
CA ARG A 621 -26.13 -2.23 -28.60
C ARG A 621 -25.78 -3.27 -27.55
N MET A 622 -24.69 -3.98 -27.77
CA MET A 622 -24.23 -5.03 -26.85
C MET A 622 -23.81 -4.46 -25.51
N ILE A 623 -23.06 -3.35 -25.49
CA ILE A 623 -22.66 -2.70 -24.23
C ILE A 623 -23.88 -2.14 -23.49
N ALA A 624 -24.88 -1.56 -24.16
CA ALA A 624 -26.09 -1.10 -23.50
C ALA A 624 -26.84 -2.22 -22.79
N GLN A 625 -26.95 -3.38 -23.43
CA GLN A 625 -27.57 -4.57 -22.84
C GLN A 625 -26.74 -5.11 -21.66
N HIS A 626 -25.42 -5.17 -21.82
CA HIS A 626 -24.49 -5.60 -20.78
C HIS A 626 -24.62 -4.72 -19.53
N LEU A 627 -24.43 -3.41 -19.68
CA LEU A 627 -24.51 -2.46 -18.56
C LEU A 627 -25.91 -2.43 -17.90
N THR A 628 -26.98 -2.67 -18.68
CA THR A 628 -28.33 -2.83 -18.12
C THR A 628 -28.39 -4.03 -17.17
N ARG A 629 -27.83 -5.19 -17.56
CA ARG A 629 -27.80 -6.39 -16.69
C ARG A 629 -26.96 -6.17 -15.44
N VAL A 630 -25.82 -5.44 -15.57
CA VAL A 630 -25.03 -5.05 -14.39
C VAL A 630 -25.86 -4.15 -13.46
N ALA A 631 -26.49 -3.11 -14.00
CA ALA A 631 -27.33 -2.17 -13.24
C ALA A 631 -28.50 -2.87 -12.50
N GLU A 632 -29.05 -3.92 -13.10
CA GLU A 632 -30.12 -4.75 -12.52
C GLU A 632 -29.60 -5.80 -11.52
N GLY A 633 -28.29 -5.89 -11.28
CA GLY A 633 -27.69 -6.83 -10.34
C GLY A 633 -27.82 -8.30 -10.74
N ARG A 634 -27.85 -8.61 -12.04
CA ARG A 634 -28.09 -9.98 -12.57
C ARG A 634 -26.87 -10.90 -12.49
N PHE A 635 -25.81 -10.49 -11.80
CA PHE A 635 -24.58 -11.28 -11.68
C PHE A 635 -24.40 -11.78 -10.26
N ASP A 636 -24.00 -13.03 -10.12
CA ASP A 636 -23.57 -13.60 -8.86
C ASP A 636 -22.07 -13.39 -8.66
N VAL A 637 -21.71 -12.73 -7.57
CA VAL A 637 -20.34 -12.28 -7.31
C VAL A 637 -19.36 -13.46 -7.05
N GLU A 638 -19.86 -14.57 -6.51
CA GLU A 638 -19.03 -15.77 -6.28
C GLU A 638 -18.73 -16.47 -7.61
N THR A 639 -19.73 -16.56 -8.49
CA THR A 639 -19.52 -17.06 -9.86
C THR A 639 -18.55 -16.19 -10.65
N LEU A 640 -18.60 -14.86 -10.48
CA LEU A 640 -17.63 -13.96 -11.10
C LEU A 640 -16.21 -14.19 -10.57
N ALA A 641 -16.07 -14.42 -9.27
CA ALA A 641 -14.77 -14.68 -8.64
C ALA A 641 -14.10 -15.96 -9.17
N ALA A 642 -14.88 -16.96 -9.60
CA ALA A 642 -14.36 -18.17 -10.23
C ALA A 642 -13.53 -17.90 -11.49
N SER A 643 -13.79 -16.77 -12.19
CA SER A 643 -13.07 -16.35 -13.41
C SER A 643 -11.74 -15.64 -13.13
N ILE A 644 -11.38 -15.37 -11.88
CA ILE A 644 -10.14 -14.68 -11.51
C ILE A 644 -8.94 -15.60 -11.75
N ALA A 645 -7.98 -15.16 -12.56
CA ALA A 645 -6.85 -15.99 -12.99
C ALA A 645 -5.87 -16.33 -11.84
N ASN A 646 -5.62 -15.40 -10.92
CA ASN A 646 -4.75 -15.65 -9.77
C ASN A 646 -5.58 -15.56 -8.47
N LYS A 647 -6.05 -16.70 -8.02
CA LYS A 647 -6.90 -16.81 -6.83
C LYS A 647 -6.11 -16.76 -5.51
N CYS A 648 -4.86 -17.23 -5.51
CA CYS A 648 -4.01 -17.28 -4.34
C CYS A 648 -3.31 -15.94 -4.13
N GLN A 649 -3.74 -15.19 -3.12
CA GLN A 649 -3.21 -13.87 -2.76
C GLN A 649 -2.37 -13.92 -1.48
N ASP A 650 -2.72 -14.82 -0.56
CA ASP A 650 -2.12 -14.91 0.76
C ASP A 650 -1.34 -16.22 0.97
N LYS A 651 -0.58 -16.27 2.06
CA LYS A 651 0.43 -17.30 2.35
C LYS A 651 -0.08 -18.73 2.29
N PHE A 652 -1.28 -18.97 2.79
CA PHE A 652 -1.86 -20.31 2.90
C PHE A 652 -3.02 -20.55 1.94
N ASP A 653 -3.32 -19.63 1.02
CA ASP A 653 -4.43 -19.75 0.06
C ASP A 653 -4.32 -21.00 -0.80
N ARG A 654 -3.11 -21.46 -1.13
CA ARG A 654 -2.86 -22.68 -1.89
C ARG A 654 -3.40 -23.98 -1.24
N TYR A 655 -3.79 -23.93 0.03
CA TYR A 655 -4.38 -25.05 0.77
C TYR A 655 -5.90 -24.94 0.90
N LEU A 656 -6.50 -23.89 0.34
CA LEU A 656 -7.95 -23.70 0.27
C LEU A 656 -8.53 -24.38 -0.99
N SER A 657 -9.77 -24.82 -0.89
CA SER A 657 -10.52 -25.26 -2.08
C SER A 657 -10.89 -24.06 -2.96
N ASP A 658 -11.14 -24.31 -4.25
CA ASP A 658 -11.59 -23.28 -5.19
C ASP A 658 -12.83 -22.54 -4.67
N GLU A 659 -13.80 -23.25 -4.08
CA GLU A 659 -15.00 -22.68 -3.49
C GLU A 659 -14.69 -21.65 -2.39
N LEU A 660 -13.73 -21.93 -1.48
CA LEU A 660 -13.32 -21.03 -0.44
C LEU A 660 -12.52 -19.84 -0.99
N LEU A 661 -11.70 -20.07 -2.02
CA LEU A 661 -10.98 -19.01 -2.72
C LEU A 661 -11.94 -18.07 -3.45
N ASP A 662 -12.94 -18.60 -4.13
CA ASP A 662 -13.95 -17.81 -4.84
C ASP A 662 -14.80 -16.99 -3.87
N PHE A 663 -15.20 -17.60 -2.75
CA PHE A 663 -15.89 -16.91 -1.67
C PHE A 663 -15.05 -15.76 -1.06
N SER A 664 -13.77 -15.98 -0.83
CA SER A 664 -12.86 -14.95 -0.29
C SER A 664 -12.63 -13.84 -1.30
N ASN A 665 -12.30 -14.19 -2.56
CA ASN A 665 -11.98 -13.23 -3.62
C ASN A 665 -13.19 -12.41 -4.05
N SER A 666 -14.42 -12.98 -3.97
CA SER A 666 -15.65 -12.24 -4.25
C SER A 666 -15.83 -11.01 -3.34
N ARG A 667 -15.34 -11.06 -2.12
CA ARG A 667 -15.43 -9.96 -1.13
C ARG A 667 -14.19 -9.06 -1.13
N ARG A 668 -13.04 -9.64 -1.43
CA ARG A 668 -11.76 -8.93 -1.38
C ARG A 668 -11.49 -8.10 -2.63
N ILE A 669 -11.77 -8.66 -3.82
CA ILE A 669 -11.39 -8.09 -5.12
C ILE A 669 -12.57 -7.41 -5.81
N LEU A 670 -13.79 -7.90 -5.59
CA LEU A 670 -14.98 -7.46 -6.27
C LEU A 670 -15.89 -6.61 -5.35
N SER A 671 -16.70 -5.75 -5.97
CA SER A 671 -17.80 -5.00 -5.34
C SER A 671 -18.93 -4.87 -6.35
N LEU A 672 -19.96 -5.71 -6.19
CA LEU A 672 -21.13 -5.64 -7.05
C LEU A 672 -21.90 -4.32 -6.85
N ALA A 673 -21.94 -3.81 -5.63
CA ALA A 673 -22.56 -2.52 -5.31
C ALA A 673 -21.91 -1.38 -6.09
N ASP A 674 -20.56 -1.29 -6.09
CA ASP A 674 -19.83 -0.26 -6.85
C ASP A 674 -20.04 -0.41 -8.36
N ALA A 675 -20.10 -1.64 -8.88
CA ALA A 675 -20.34 -1.91 -10.29
C ALA A 675 -21.77 -1.51 -10.71
N ILE A 676 -22.78 -1.80 -9.88
CA ILE A 676 -24.18 -1.40 -10.10
C ILE A 676 -24.30 0.12 -10.08
N GLU A 677 -23.70 0.79 -9.09
CA GLU A 677 -23.69 2.25 -9.02
C GLU A 677 -23.05 2.87 -10.26
N ALA A 678 -21.90 2.36 -10.67
CA ALA A 678 -21.20 2.81 -11.88
C ALA A 678 -22.05 2.59 -13.14
N ALA A 679 -22.65 1.40 -13.34
CA ALA A 679 -23.49 1.11 -14.48
C ALA A 679 -24.73 2.01 -14.52
N ASN A 680 -25.39 2.27 -13.39
CA ASN A 680 -26.50 3.22 -13.29
C ASN A 680 -26.06 4.64 -13.65
N GLY A 681 -24.89 5.07 -13.15
CA GLY A 681 -24.30 6.37 -13.48
C GLY A 681 -24.00 6.53 -14.97
N ILE A 682 -23.47 5.49 -15.62
CA ILE A 682 -23.21 5.47 -17.08
C ILE A 682 -24.51 5.53 -17.88
N LEU A 683 -25.54 4.79 -17.49
CA LEU A 683 -26.83 4.74 -18.17
C LEU A 683 -27.73 5.96 -17.87
N GLY A 684 -27.29 6.89 -17.01
CA GLY A 684 -28.08 8.05 -16.57
C GLY A 684 -29.30 7.70 -15.72
N ARG A 685 -29.32 6.50 -15.11
CA ARG A 685 -30.35 6.07 -14.18
C ARG A 685 -30.00 6.60 -12.78
N ARG A 686 -30.90 7.35 -12.15
CA ARG A 686 -30.75 7.86 -10.76
C ARG A 686 -31.41 6.90 -9.78
#